data_a95b3fee93b07bce1ac299f523dda406
#
_entry.id   a95b3fee93b07bce1ac299f523dda406
#
_cell.length_a   1.000
_cell.length_b   1.000
_cell.length_c   1.000
_cell.angle_alpha   90.00
_cell.angle_beta   90.00
_cell.angle_gamma   90.00
#
_symmetry.space_group_name_H-M   'P 1'
#
loop_
_entity.id
_entity.type
_entity.pdbx_description
1 polymer ?
#
loop_
_entity_poly.entity_id
_entity_poly.type
_entity_poly.pdbx_seq_one_letter_code
_entity_poly.pdbx_strand_id
1 'polypeptide(L)'
;MSKITPDVQQTINSLQANWVWVPDWVDSSLHNTAARLVSFTRSFNLSSIPSEAIVHFSADTRYKLFVNGQRVAVGPTRSHPTIWYYDTLDIAPYLQKGENKVEFLVIRYFASSRGGMPFERTTFPGLTVFGSAGEVDLSSKEGWEAVVDESRLYPTGLIDDVFLHINERVKPTPANKAVTPKPYAFKTLNGELAPWRLRPRSIPMPESTHVNVNTVRAINSASSSSDDWSSCLSGKDQLALPGGSSHSLDIQADVHSTAFVRWTFKATETTQIKLKLMYSEGYELEPRQYPFFRTKADRTDPTNGHIIGPFDEVILDIPAGKAVIYEPFWFRTFRLIRLNLDVLGSAPVELVGFNATQVNYPLDVKGSWKERGDEYSERIWDVSIRTMRNCMFDGYSDCPFYEQLQYSGDSRSVGLFHYLLSGDDQLMRQAITNFAASITPEGLTQSRFPSHVPQIIAGFSLYWILQICDHHLFFGDTTYTKSFVPKIDGVFEYFDSHIDVLGLVSGISEDVWQYCDWVTTWGATDTHPDKGVPTSGRKNNRHTYISMLYAYVLQQAAQLLRQVGRPGNADEYETRASSLRAAIKKHCYDGSFFTDSTADVADDLSYSQHCQVFAVLAGIPSPKETPRLLTQSFDQSSTAGKDFSKCSYVMMFYALRAFAQAGDSVYEEYYSKAWNPWKKMLDNNLTTWEEDDVRQRSDCHAWGSVPIYEFCTEVAGVKPLAAGCKKLLFKPRLALSQNVEVKVALGQDNLATVAWKSEGSQGKKTVKVSFKLEKKAQVISQLPGKEPVDHGEIDQLEFEHQL
;
A
#
# COMPACT_ATOMS: atom_id res chain seq x y z
N MET A 1 14.23 17.44 -0.64
CA MET A 1 13.72 17.76 -2.00
C MET A 1 14.90 18.14 -2.86
N SER A 2 15.01 17.57 -4.08
CA SER A 2 16.02 17.96 -5.06
C SER A 2 15.88 19.46 -5.41
N LYS A 3 16.99 20.15 -5.63
CA LYS A 3 16.98 21.53 -6.14
C LYS A 3 16.31 21.54 -7.51
N ILE A 4 15.38 22.47 -7.73
CA ILE A 4 14.76 22.68 -9.04
C ILE A 4 15.83 23.27 -9.95
N THR A 5 16.11 22.58 -11.07
CA THR A 5 17.00 23.07 -12.12
C THR A 5 16.30 24.14 -12.97
N PRO A 6 17.06 25.01 -13.69
CA PRO A 6 16.45 26.01 -14.59
C PRO A 6 15.46 25.41 -15.59
N ASP A 7 15.78 24.26 -16.19
CA ASP A 7 14.90 23.59 -17.17
C ASP A 7 13.59 23.08 -16.53
N VAL A 8 13.68 22.50 -15.33
CA VAL A 8 12.49 22.08 -14.56
C VAL A 8 11.65 23.32 -14.20
N GLN A 9 12.27 24.43 -13.84
CA GLN A 9 11.54 25.68 -13.55
C GLN A 9 10.85 26.24 -14.79
N GLN A 10 11.47 26.16 -15.95
CA GLN A 10 10.84 26.56 -17.21
C GLN A 10 9.61 25.70 -17.54
N THR A 11 9.72 24.39 -17.38
CA THR A 11 8.58 23.46 -17.55
C THR A 11 7.45 23.79 -16.60
N ILE A 12 7.76 24.03 -15.31
CA ILE A 12 6.77 24.43 -14.28
C ILE A 12 6.07 25.72 -14.70
N ASN A 13 6.82 26.74 -15.14
CA ASN A 13 6.24 28.03 -15.57
C ASN A 13 5.30 27.86 -16.77
N SER A 14 5.68 27.02 -17.72
CA SER A 14 4.85 26.71 -18.90
C SER A 14 3.57 25.98 -18.51
N LEU A 15 3.66 24.95 -17.66
CA LEU A 15 2.49 24.24 -17.15
C LEU A 15 1.56 25.15 -16.35
N GLN A 16 2.12 26.02 -15.48
CA GLN A 16 1.31 26.98 -14.70
C GLN A 16 0.53 27.95 -15.61
N ALA A 17 1.10 28.31 -16.76
CA ALA A 17 0.45 29.17 -17.72
C ALA A 17 -0.65 28.49 -18.55
N ASN A 18 -0.73 27.16 -18.52
CA ASN A 18 -1.57 26.34 -19.40
C ASN A 18 -2.76 25.66 -18.70
N TRP A 19 -3.02 25.92 -17.42
CA TRP A 19 -4.18 25.37 -16.74
C TRP A 19 -5.50 25.83 -17.35
N VAL A 20 -6.37 24.88 -17.68
CA VAL A 20 -7.69 25.10 -18.26
C VAL A 20 -8.76 24.26 -17.58
N TRP A 21 -10.02 24.71 -17.69
CA TRP A 21 -11.17 23.90 -17.29
C TRP A 21 -12.42 24.27 -18.10
N VAL A 22 -13.49 23.48 -17.93
CA VAL A 22 -14.79 23.71 -18.53
C VAL A 22 -15.35 25.06 -18.04
N PRO A 23 -15.84 25.95 -18.92
CA PRO A 23 -16.48 27.19 -18.52
C PRO A 23 -17.74 26.90 -17.69
N ASP A 24 -18.07 27.82 -16.78
CA ASP A 24 -19.28 27.80 -15.93
C ASP A 24 -19.39 26.58 -15.01
N TRP A 25 -18.27 25.92 -14.72
CA TRP A 25 -18.21 24.79 -13.80
C TRP A 25 -18.40 25.23 -12.35
N VAL A 26 -19.29 24.51 -11.66
CA VAL A 26 -19.47 24.64 -10.21
C VAL A 26 -19.18 23.30 -9.57
N ASP A 27 -18.19 23.26 -8.67
CA ASP A 27 -17.94 22.12 -7.80
C ASP A 27 -19.09 22.01 -6.78
N SER A 28 -20.05 21.15 -7.06
CA SER A 28 -21.13 20.88 -6.14
C SER A 28 -20.84 19.63 -5.30
N SER A 29 -20.64 19.81 -4.01
CA SER A 29 -20.49 18.69 -3.06
C SER A 29 -21.80 17.98 -2.72
N LEU A 30 -22.91 18.39 -3.31
CA LEU A 30 -24.22 18.18 -2.70
C LEU A 30 -25.08 17.12 -3.36
N HIS A 31 -24.66 16.48 -4.43
CA HIS A 31 -25.64 15.75 -5.23
C HIS A 31 -25.22 14.33 -5.54
N ASN A 32 -25.49 13.40 -4.67
CA ASN A 32 -25.54 11.96 -4.97
C ASN A 32 -24.38 11.41 -5.82
N THR A 33 -23.29 12.19 -5.95
CA THR A 33 -22.09 11.81 -6.71
C THR A 33 -20.82 12.27 -6.02
N ALA A 34 -19.83 11.39 -5.98
CA ALA A 34 -18.49 11.67 -5.45
C ALA A 34 -17.58 12.32 -6.50
N ALA A 35 -17.93 12.27 -7.80
CA ALA A 35 -17.08 12.76 -8.88
C ALA A 35 -17.86 13.02 -10.18
N ARG A 36 -17.20 13.77 -11.11
CA ARG A 36 -17.61 13.87 -12.49
C ARG A 36 -16.42 13.72 -13.44
N LEU A 37 -16.69 13.21 -14.64
CA LEU A 37 -15.70 13.08 -15.70
C LEU A 37 -15.82 14.21 -16.73
N VAL A 38 -14.65 14.63 -17.22
CA VAL A 38 -14.52 15.55 -18.36
C VAL A 38 -13.53 14.96 -19.35
N SER A 39 -13.94 14.81 -20.61
CA SER A 39 -13.04 14.44 -21.70
C SER A 39 -12.50 15.71 -22.35
N PHE A 40 -11.18 15.85 -22.41
CA PHE A 40 -10.47 16.89 -23.16
C PHE A 40 -9.80 16.25 -24.38
N THR A 41 -10.11 16.73 -25.55
CA THR A 41 -9.67 16.15 -26.82
C THR A 41 -8.93 17.17 -27.70
N ARG A 42 -7.81 16.73 -28.29
CA ARG A 42 -7.07 17.46 -29.31
C ARG A 42 -6.87 16.55 -30.51
N SER A 43 -7.47 16.93 -31.67
CA SER A 43 -7.23 16.29 -32.97
C SER A 43 -6.27 17.14 -33.81
N PHE A 44 -5.35 16.50 -34.52
CA PHE A 44 -4.35 17.16 -35.37
C PHE A 44 -3.81 16.20 -36.42
N ASN A 45 -3.16 16.79 -37.46
CA ASN A 45 -2.55 16.00 -38.53
C ASN A 45 -1.02 16.13 -38.50
N LEU A 46 -0.34 15.01 -38.73
CA LEU A 46 1.11 14.96 -38.90
C LEU A 46 1.49 14.54 -40.30
N SER A 47 2.40 15.28 -40.95
CA SER A 47 3.00 14.92 -42.25
C SER A 47 3.95 13.72 -42.10
N SER A 48 4.61 13.58 -40.95
CA SER A 48 5.48 12.45 -40.56
C SER A 48 5.46 12.29 -39.07
N ILE A 49 5.76 11.07 -38.57
CA ILE A 49 5.91 10.81 -37.14
C ILE A 49 7.22 11.47 -36.68
N PRO A 50 7.20 12.33 -35.65
CA PRO A 50 8.42 12.92 -35.11
C PRO A 50 9.24 11.84 -34.35
N SER A 51 10.56 12.02 -34.31
CA SER A 51 11.46 11.11 -33.57
C SER A 51 11.20 11.15 -32.06
N GLU A 52 10.70 12.26 -31.56
CA GLU A 52 10.35 12.49 -30.14
C GLU A 52 9.17 13.47 -30.08
N ALA A 53 8.27 13.25 -29.10
CA ALA A 53 7.14 14.15 -28.83
C ALA A 53 6.92 14.20 -27.29
N ILE A 54 7.78 14.96 -26.63
CA ILE A 54 7.73 15.10 -25.17
C ILE A 54 6.58 16.00 -24.76
N VAL A 55 5.70 15.47 -23.92
CA VAL A 55 4.56 16.20 -23.37
C VAL A 55 4.60 16.13 -21.85
N HIS A 56 4.43 17.29 -21.22
CA HIS A 56 4.32 17.44 -19.77
C HIS A 56 2.86 17.75 -19.43
N PHE A 57 2.32 17.12 -18.38
CA PHE A 57 0.90 17.29 -18.06
C PHE A 57 0.58 16.95 -16.60
N SER A 58 -0.51 17.53 -16.11
CA SER A 58 -1.12 17.21 -14.83
C SER A 58 -2.60 17.52 -14.84
N ALA A 59 -3.33 16.94 -13.90
CA ALA A 59 -4.75 17.24 -13.72
C ALA A 59 -5.12 17.31 -12.22
N ASP A 60 -6.18 18.03 -11.93
CA ASP A 60 -6.87 18.02 -10.65
C ASP A 60 -8.29 17.49 -10.87
N THR A 61 -8.58 16.21 -10.52
CA THR A 61 -7.83 15.39 -9.56
C THR A 61 -6.96 14.31 -10.22
N ARG A 62 -7.53 13.52 -11.15
CA ARG A 62 -6.83 12.40 -11.81
C ARG A 62 -7.17 12.36 -13.29
N TYR A 63 -6.29 11.75 -14.07
CA TYR A 63 -6.49 11.59 -15.51
C TYR A 63 -6.21 10.15 -15.98
N LYS A 64 -6.82 9.79 -17.10
CA LYS A 64 -6.35 8.78 -18.06
C LYS A 64 -5.97 9.50 -19.35
N LEU A 65 -4.79 9.22 -19.89
CA LEU A 65 -4.34 9.73 -21.19
C LEU A 65 -4.48 8.65 -22.24
N PHE A 66 -5.12 9.00 -23.34
CA PHE A 66 -5.24 8.17 -24.53
C PHE A 66 -4.60 8.88 -25.71
N VAL A 67 -3.87 8.12 -26.53
CA VAL A 67 -3.38 8.56 -27.83
C VAL A 67 -3.89 7.58 -28.88
N ASN A 68 -4.62 8.06 -29.86
CA ASN A 68 -5.27 7.26 -30.91
C ASN A 68 -6.10 6.07 -30.33
N GLY A 69 -6.80 6.32 -29.21
CA GLY A 69 -7.65 5.32 -28.53
C GLY A 69 -6.89 4.33 -27.64
N GLN A 70 -5.56 4.33 -27.65
CA GLN A 70 -4.75 3.52 -26.75
C GLN A 70 -4.50 4.29 -25.45
N ARG A 71 -4.80 3.66 -24.27
CA ARG A 71 -4.43 4.23 -22.97
C ARG A 71 -2.92 4.15 -22.78
N VAL A 72 -2.26 5.30 -22.61
CA VAL A 72 -0.81 5.41 -22.50
C VAL A 72 -0.34 5.82 -21.12
N ALA A 73 -1.19 6.49 -20.32
CA ALA A 73 -0.85 6.86 -18.96
C ALA A 73 -2.08 6.97 -18.06
N VAL A 74 -1.87 6.83 -16.76
CA VAL A 74 -2.82 7.08 -15.67
C VAL A 74 -2.10 7.88 -14.57
N GLY A 75 -2.70 8.95 -14.10
CA GLY A 75 -2.10 9.84 -13.10
C GLY A 75 -3.00 11.02 -12.72
N PRO A 76 -2.41 12.11 -12.22
CA PRO A 76 -1.04 12.18 -11.74
C PRO A 76 -0.83 11.27 -10.52
N THR A 77 0.43 11.08 -10.09
CA THR A 77 0.68 10.45 -8.79
C THR A 77 0.01 11.26 -7.69
N ARG A 78 -0.41 10.63 -6.59
CA ARG A 78 -1.13 11.30 -5.50
C ARG A 78 -0.40 12.55 -5.03
N SER A 79 -1.08 13.68 -5.15
CA SER A 79 -0.59 15.01 -4.87
C SER A 79 -1.28 15.60 -3.63
N HIS A 80 -0.74 16.68 -3.12
CA HIS A 80 -1.36 17.50 -2.07
C HIS A 80 -1.05 18.98 -2.33
N PRO A 81 -1.75 19.95 -1.70
CA PRO A 81 -1.62 21.37 -2.05
C PRO A 81 -0.20 21.94 -1.99
N THR A 82 0.69 21.37 -1.17
CA THR A 82 2.08 21.85 -1.09
C THR A 82 3.03 21.17 -2.06
N ILE A 83 2.65 20.05 -2.69
CA ILE A 83 3.37 19.38 -3.77
C ILE A 83 2.35 18.78 -4.73
N TRP A 84 2.27 19.32 -5.94
CA TRP A 84 1.42 18.81 -7.00
C TRP A 84 2.29 18.23 -8.11
N TYR A 85 2.14 16.95 -8.40
CA TYR A 85 3.01 16.29 -9.36
C TYR A 85 2.51 16.49 -10.79
N TYR A 86 3.45 16.68 -11.72
CA TYR A 86 3.20 16.56 -13.15
C TYR A 86 3.99 15.38 -13.74
N ASP A 87 3.43 14.81 -14.79
CA ASP A 87 4.01 13.69 -15.51
C ASP A 87 4.67 14.17 -16.81
N THR A 88 5.66 13.43 -17.28
CA THR A 88 6.35 13.66 -18.55
C THR A 88 6.36 12.37 -19.33
N LEU A 89 5.93 12.40 -20.60
CA LEU A 89 5.87 11.24 -21.46
C LEU A 89 6.27 11.60 -22.89
N ASP A 90 7.06 10.74 -23.53
CA ASP A 90 7.21 10.75 -24.99
C ASP A 90 6.02 10.01 -25.63
N ILE A 91 5.18 10.75 -26.34
CA ILE A 91 4.02 10.18 -27.02
C ILE A 91 4.30 9.78 -28.47
N ALA A 92 5.50 10.02 -29.02
CA ALA A 92 5.85 9.68 -30.40
C ALA A 92 5.58 8.20 -30.75
N PRO A 93 5.83 7.21 -29.88
CA PRO A 93 5.55 5.80 -30.17
C PRO A 93 4.07 5.49 -30.45
N TYR A 94 3.16 6.36 -30.03
CA TYR A 94 1.71 6.18 -30.17
C TYR A 94 1.10 7.03 -31.31
N LEU A 95 1.92 7.88 -31.97
CA LEU A 95 1.50 8.73 -33.06
C LEU A 95 1.58 8.00 -34.41
N GLN A 96 0.80 8.49 -35.37
CA GLN A 96 0.77 7.97 -36.72
C GLN A 96 0.86 9.15 -37.76
N LYS A 97 1.26 8.82 -38.98
CA LYS A 97 1.14 9.78 -40.08
C LYS A 97 -0.33 10.02 -40.41
N GLY A 98 -0.71 11.25 -40.61
CA GLY A 98 -2.10 11.65 -40.85
C GLY A 98 -2.78 12.11 -39.56
N GLU A 99 -4.05 11.77 -39.44
CA GLU A 99 -4.86 12.19 -38.29
C GLU A 99 -4.43 11.50 -36.99
N ASN A 100 -4.31 12.29 -35.92
CA ASN A 100 -4.03 11.85 -34.57
C ASN A 100 -5.01 12.48 -33.58
N LYS A 101 -5.33 11.74 -32.51
CA LYS A 101 -6.18 12.20 -31.41
C LYS A 101 -5.48 11.97 -30.10
N VAL A 102 -5.30 13.02 -29.30
CA VAL A 102 -4.89 12.95 -27.89
C VAL A 102 -6.11 13.27 -27.03
N GLU A 103 -6.38 12.44 -26.03
CA GLU A 103 -7.53 12.58 -25.16
C GLU A 103 -7.13 12.40 -23.71
N PHE A 104 -7.45 13.39 -22.87
CA PHE A 104 -7.41 13.27 -21.41
C PHE A 104 -8.82 13.10 -20.88
N LEU A 105 -9.08 11.95 -20.27
CA LEU A 105 -10.29 11.73 -19.49
C LEU A 105 -9.95 12.08 -18.04
N VAL A 106 -10.49 13.21 -17.55
CA VAL A 106 -10.17 13.76 -16.23
C VAL A 106 -11.35 13.55 -15.28
N ILE A 107 -11.12 12.89 -14.13
CA ILE A 107 -12.07 12.84 -13.04
C ILE A 107 -11.83 13.99 -12.10
N ARG A 108 -12.87 14.76 -11.81
CA ARG A 108 -12.91 15.73 -10.73
C ARG A 108 -13.66 15.14 -9.56
N TYR A 109 -12.95 14.78 -8.49
CA TYR A 109 -13.57 14.37 -7.24
C TYR A 109 -14.16 15.57 -6.53
N PHE A 110 -15.34 15.39 -5.94
CA PHE A 110 -15.95 16.41 -5.10
C PHE A 110 -15.48 16.30 -3.65
N ALA A 111 -15.59 17.38 -2.90
CA ALA A 111 -15.35 17.35 -1.46
C ALA A 111 -16.36 16.39 -0.83
N SER A 112 -15.84 15.45 -0.04
CA SER A 112 -16.65 14.49 0.68
C SER A 112 -16.30 14.56 2.16
N SER A 113 -17.30 14.52 3.02
CA SER A 113 -17.10 14.38 4.46
C SER A 113 -16.74 12.94 4.88
N ARG A 114 -16.67 12.02 3.93
CA ARG A 114 -16.46 10.60 4.21
C ARG A 114 -15.00 10.20 4.17
N GLY A 115 -14.64 9.35 5.12
CA GLY A 115 -13.32 9.12 5.63
C GLY A 115 -12.23 8.69 4.67
N GLY A 116 -12.53 7.95 3.63
CA GLY A 116 -11.53 7.14 2.98
C GLY A 116 -11.06 7.57 1.59
N MET A 117 -11.03 8.85 1.24
CA MET A 117 -10.59 9.26 -0.11
C MET A 117 -9.07 9.41 -0.17
N PRO A 118 -8.34 8.53 -0.91
CA PRO A 118 -6.88 8.48 -0.93
C PRO A 118 -6.27 9.51 -1.89
N PHE A 119 -6.80 10.71 -1.93
CA PHE A 119 -6.30 11.83 -2.74
C PHE A 119 -6.70 13.15 -2.11
N GLU A 120 -5.96 14.16 -2.46
CA GLU A 120 -6.24 15.56 -2.19
C GLU A 120 -6.71 16.23 -3.49
N ARG A 121 -7.37 17.36 -3.34
CA ARG A 121 -7.72 18.25 -4.45
C ARG A 121 -7.49 19.70 -4.06
N THR A 122 -7.24 20.55 -5.03
CA THR A 122 -7.26 22.01 -4.77
C THR A 122 -8.68 22.55 -4.87
N THR A 123 -8.84 23.83 -4.57
CA THR A 123 -10.12 24.53 -4.75
C THR A 123 -10.55 24.58 -6.24
N PHE A 124 -9.58 24.48 -7.16
CA PHE A 124 -9.83 24.61 -8.60
C PHE A 124 -9.65 23.25 -9.29
N PRO A 125 -10.61 22.82 -10.13
CA PRO A 125 -10.38 21.72 -11.07
C PRO A 125 -9.43 22.18 -12.18
N GLY A 126 -8.75 21.26 -12.85
CA GLY A 126 -7.86 21.65 -13.92
C GLY A 126 -7.25 20.50 -14.71
N LEU A 127 -6.90 20.84 -15.95
CA LEU A 127 -5.97 20.11 -16.79
C LEU A 127 -4.90 21.09 -17.27
N THR A 128 -3.64 20.68 -17.22
CA THR A 128 -2.55 21.43 -17.87
C THR A 128 -1.75 20.49 -18.74
N VAL A 129 -1.46 20.95 -19.95
CA VAL A 129 -0.62 20.23 -20.92
C VAL A 129 0.36 21.25 -21.53
N PHE A 130 1.62 20.83 -21.66
CA PHE A 130 2.67 21.60 -22.33
C PHE A 130 3.59 20.65 -23.10
N GLY A 131 3.84 20.95 -24.37
CA GLY A 131 4.69 20.16 -25.26
C GLY A 131 4.21 20.22 -26.69
N SER A 132 4.88 19.49 -27.58
CA SER A 132 4.56 19.46 -29.00
C SER A 132 4.74 18.08 -29.61
N ALA A 133 4.06 17.84 -30.73
CA ALA A 133 4.27 16.71 -31.61
C ALA A 133 4.75 17.24 -32.99
N GLY A 134 6.07 17.24 -33.19
CA GLY A 134 6.67 17.94 -34.34
C GLY A 134 6.37 19.45 -34.28
N GLU A 135 5.73 19.99 -35.34
CA GLU A 135 5.34 21.40 -35.42
C GLU A 135 4.02 21.72 -34.71
N VAL A 136 3.29 20.70 -34.24
CA VAL A 136 1.98 20.90 -33.62
C VAL A 136 2.15 21.19 -32.14
N ASP A 137 1.77 22.38 -31.68
CA ASP A 137 1.68 22.71 -30.25
C ASP A 137 0.48 21.98 -29.61
N LEU A 138 0.75 21.21 -28.53
CA LEU A 138 -0.24 20.49 -27.75
C LEU A 138 -0.59 21.19 -26.44
N SER A 139 -0.09 22.40 -26.19
CA SER A 139 -0.41 23.18 -25.00
C SER A 139 -1.92 23.32 -24.81
N SER A 140 -2.39 23.18 -23.55
CA SER A 140 -3.83 23.07 -23.28
C SER A 140 -4.65 24.35 -23.51
N LYS A 141 -4.01 25.50 -23.68
CA LYS A 141 -4.68 26.79 -23.90
C LYS A 141 -5.52 26.87 -25.14
N GLU A 142 -5.08 26.23 -26.23
CA GLU A 142 -5.69 26.40 -27.54
C GLU A 142 -5.90 25.08 -28.27
N GLY A 143 -6.95 25.01 -29.04
CA GLY A 143 -7.24 23.91 -29.95
C GLY A 143 -7.77 22.64 -29.30
N TRP A 144 -8.11 22.68 -28.03
CA TRP A 144 -8.74 21.59 -27.30
C TRP A 144 -10.26 21.80 -27.21
N GLU A 145 -10.97 20.69 -27.19
CA GLU A 145 -12.40 20.62 -26.89
C GLU A 145 -12.60 19.85 -25.59
N ALA A 146 -13.61 20.25 -24.83
CA ALA A 146 -13.98 19.56 -23.60
C ALA A 146 -15.45 19.13 -23.62
N VAL A 147 -15.72 17.93 -23.10
CA VAL A 147 -17.08 17.38 -22.96
C VAL A 147 -17.23 16.86 -21.54
N VAL A 148 -18.27 17.34 -20.84
CA VAL A 148 -18.65 16.78 -19.54
C VAL A 148 -19.42 15.49 -19.77
N ASP A 149 -19.01 14.40 -19.15
CA ASP A 149 -19.71 13.10 -19.23
C ASP A 149 -20.85 13.03 -18.20
N GLU A 150 -22.07 13.22 -18.66
CA GLU A 150 -23.28 13.10 -17.87
C GLU A 150 -23.84 11.67 -17.82
N SER A 151 -23.26 10.76 -18.61
CA SER A 151 -23.69 9.36 -18.63
C SER A 151 -23.20 8.57 -17.41
N ARG A 152 -22.12 9.03 -16.77
CA ARG A 152 -21.47 8.38 -15.64
C ARG A 152 -21.72 9.13 -14.34
N LEU A 153 -22.28 8.42 -13.38
CA LEU A 153 -22.47 8.92 -12.01
C LEU A 153 -21.66 8.05 -11.05
N TYR A 154 -21.16 8.68 -10.00
CA TYR A 154 -20.44 8.07 -8.89
C TYR A 154 -21.28 8.27 -7.62
N PRO A 155 -22.29 7.41 -7.36
CA PRO A 155 -23.24 7.64 -6.28
C PRO A 155 -22.57 7.59 -4.91
N THR A 156 -23.02 8.46 -4.01
CA THR A 156 -22.71 8.44 -2.58
C THR A 156 -23.91 7.87 -1.81
N GLY A 157 -23.74 7.59 -0.52
CA GLY A 157 -24.83 7.06 0.32
C GLY A 157 -25.04 5.57 0.22
N LEU A 158 -24.14 4.84 -0.45
CA LEU A 158 -24.08 3.39 -0.40
C LEU A 158 -23.43 2.93 0.91
N ILE A 159 -23.70 1.70 1.31
CA ILE A 159 -23.16 1.13 2.54
C ILE A 159 -21.62 1.14 2.56
N ASP A 160 -20.99 1.08 1.39
CA ASP A 160 -19.54 1.04 1.21
C ASP A 160 -18.88 2.41 1.09
N ASP A 161 -19.63 3.52 1.17
CA ASP A 161 -19.09 4.82 0.83
C ASP A 161 -18.24 5.47 1.96
N VAL A 162 -18.00 4.75 3.05
CA VAL A 162 -17.01 5.13 4.08
C VAL A 162 -15.59 5.15 3.51
N PHE A 163 -15.33 4.29 2.52
CA PHE A 163 -14.05 4.17 1.81
C PHE A 163 -14.22 4.48 0.33
N LEU A 164 -13.12 4.65 -0.39
CA LEU A 164 -13.13 4.97 -1.80
C LEU A 164 -13.53 3.77 -2.67
N HIS A 165 -14.80 3.44 -2.68
CA HIS A 165 -15.39 2.59 -3.71
C HIS A 165 -15.97 3.50 -4.79
N ILE A 166 -15.19 3.76 -5.84
CA ILE A 166 -15.68 4.54 -6.98
C ILE A 166 -16.46 3.61 -7.89
N ASN A 167 -17.67 3.30 -7.45
CA ASN A 167 -18.63 2.53 -8.23
C ASN A 167 -19.31 3.42 -9.26
N GLU A 168 -19.59 2.87 -10.42
CA GLU A 168 -20.18 3.62 -11.52
C GLU A 168 -21.63 3.22 -11.76
N ARG A 169 -22.47 4.22 -12.07
CA ARG A 169 -23.79 4.08 -12.64
C ARG A 169 -23.76 4.73 -14.01
N VAL A 170 -23.76 3.92 -15.06
CA VAL A 170 -23.68 4.40 -16.45
C VAL A 170 -25.04 4.23 -17.09
N LYS A 171 -25.55 5.32 -17.68
CA LYS A 171 -26.81 5.31 -18.45
C LYS A 171 -26.60 6.10 -19.73
N PRO A 172 -27.18 5.64 -20.86
CA PRO A 172 -27.18 6.43 -22.06
C PRO A 172 -27.80 7.80 -21.80
N THR A 173 -27.08 8.84 -22.17
CA THR A 173 -27.55 10.22 -22.14
C THR A 173 -27.27 10.86 -23.50
N PRO A 174 -28.05 11.88 -23.91
CA PRO A 174 -27.68 12.66 -25.07
C PRO A 174 -26.26 13.19 -24.91
N ALA A 175 -25.48 13.13 -25.97
CA ALA A 175 -24.11 13.66 -25.97
C ALA A 175 -24.14 15.17 -25.65
N ASN A 176 -23.34 15.56 -24.65
CA ASN A 176 -23.18 16.96 -24.32
C ASN A 176 -22.46 17.69 -25.45
N LYS A 177 -22.79 18.95 -25.64
CA LYS A 177 -22.10 19.80 -26.62
C LYS A 177 -20.66 20.02 -26.18
N ALA A 178 -19.72 19.82 -27.09
CA ALA A 178 -18.34 20.17 -26.89
C ALA A 178 -18.19 21.68 -26.65
N VAL A 179 -17.36 22.06 -25.68
CA VAL A 179 -17.04 23.44 -25.35
C VAL A 179 -15.53 23.66 -25.43
N THR A 180 -15.12 24.91 -25.73
CA THR A 180 -13.70 25.28 -25.63
C THR A 180 -13.34 25.47 -24.18
N PRO A 181 -12.30 24.77 -23.68
CA PRO A 181 -11.81 24.96 -22.31
C PRO A 181 -11.38 26.41 -22.07
N LYS A 182 -11.64 26.91 -20.88
CA LYS A 182 -11.28 28.28 -20.50
C LYS A 182 -9.98 28.27 -19.71
N PRO A 183 -8.97 29.06 -20.11
CA PRO A 183 -7.72 29.16 -19.36
C PRO A 183 -7.91 29.95 -18.05
N TYR A 184 -7.19 29.51 -17.03
CA TYR A 184 -7.05 30.28 -15.81
C TYR A 184 -6.02 31.39 -15.96
N ALA A 185 -6.25 32.50 -15.29
CA ALA A 185 -5.36 33.65 -15.26
C ALA A 185 -4.65 33.78 -13.91
N PHE A 186 -4.14 32.66 -13.37
CA PHE A 186 -3.36 32.70 -12.14
C PHE A 186 -2.05 33.46 -12.36
N LYS A 187 -1.85 34.51 -11.58
CA LYS A 187 -0.59 35.24 -11.49
C LYS A 187 -0.08 35.19 -10.07
N THR A 188 1.13 34.74 -9.89
CA THR A 188 1.83 34.90 -8.62
C THR A 188 2.31 36.33 -8.51
N LEU A 189 1.70 37.10 -7.64
CA LEU A 189 2.06 38.50 -7.37
C LEU A 189 2.14 38.72 -5.86
N ASN A 190 3.13 39.47 -5.39
CA ASN A 190 3.28 39.83 -3.98
C ASN A 190 3.36 38.62 -3.02
N GLY A 191 3.97 37.49 -3.45
CA GLY A 191 4.11 36.28 -2.63
C GLY A 191 2.90 35.34 -2.65
N GLU A 192 1.86 35.63 -3.41
CA GLU A 192 0.75 34.71 -3.65
C GLU A 192 1.25 33.40 -4.30
N LEU A 193 0.69 32.29 -3.88
CA LEU A 193 1.04 30.97 -4.43
C LEU A 193 -0.02 30.50 -5.40
N ALA A 194 0.43 29.94 -6.55
CA ALA A 194 -0.47 29.21 -7.44
C ALA A 194 -1.10 28.02 -6.69
N PRO A 195 -2.36 27.66 -6.99
CA PRO A 195 -3.06 26.55 -6.34
C PRO A 195 -2.31 25.24 -6.44
N TRP A 196 -1.59 25.01 -7.55
CA TRP A 196 -0.80 23.79 -7.80
C TRP A 196 0.69 24.11 -7.69
N ARG A 197 1.33 23.64 -6.64
CA ARG A 197 2.78 23.77 -6.45
C ARG A 197 3.50 22.66 -7.18
N LEU A 198 3.63 22.82 -8.49
CA LEU A 198 4.12 21.77 -9.40
C LEU A 198 5.53 21.28 -9.07
N ARG A 199 5.68 19.96 -9.16
CA ARG A 199 6.94 19.21 -9.10
C ARG A 199 6.90 18.08 -10.12
N PRO A 200 8.03 17.70 -10.70
CA PRO A 200 8.07 16.49 -11.52
C PRO A 200 7.74 15.26 -10.66
N ARG A 201 7.10 14.26 -11.28
CA ARG A 201 6.88 12.96 -10.67
C ARG A 201 8.19 12.43 -10.06
N SER A 202 8.14 11.95 -8.83
CA SER A 202 9.29 11.45 -8.07
C SER A 202 9.46 9.93 -8.13
N ILE A 203 8.49 9.22 -8.68
CA ILE A 203 8.44 7.76 -8.80
C ILE A 203 8.29 7.38 -10.28
N PRO A 204 8.66 6.17 -10.70
CA PRO A 204 8.51 5.72 -12.08
C PRO A 204 7.04 5.73 -12.54
N MET A 205 6.83 5.75 -13.86
CA MET A 205 5.49 5.53 -14.43
C MET A 205 5.03 4.10 -14.10
N PRO A 206 3.72 3.90 -13.85
CA PRO A 206 3.20 2.57 -13.56
C PRO A 206 3.41 1.61 -14.74
N GLU A 207 3.66 0.35 -14.43
CA GLU A 207 3.74 -0.74 -15.39
C GLU A 207 2.37 -1.39 -15.59
N SER A 208 2.10 -1.83 -16.84
CA SER A 208 0.88 -2.53 -17.21
C SER A 208 1.15 -4.01 -17.44
N THR A 209 0.42 -4.88 -16.75
CA THR A 209 0.50 -6.34 -16.92
C THR A 209 -0.89 -6.95 -17.15
N HIS A 210 -0.95 -8.01 -17.95
CA HIS A 210 -2.20 -8.73 -18.19
C HIS A 210 -2.59 -9.59 -16.97
N VAL A 211 -3.89 -9.65 -16.68
CA VAL A 211 -4.46 -10.50 -15.62
C VAL A 211 -5.40 -11.52 -16.24
N ASN A 212 -5.18 -12.79 -15.96
CA ASN A 212 -6.07 -13.87 -16.38
C ASN A 212 -7.34 -13.89 -15.51
N VAL A 213 -8.50 -13.73 -16.15
CA VAL A 213 -9.83 -13.72 -15.51
C VAL A 213 -10.78 -14.51 -16.41
N ASN A 214 -10.64 -15.83 -16.43
CA ASN A 214 -11.32 -16.70 -17.41
C ASN A 214 -11.91 -17.99 -16.84
N THR A 215 -11.80 -18.23 -15.53
CA THR A 215 -12.38 -19.41 -14.90
C THR A 215 -13.82 -19.12 -14.47
N VAL A 216 -14.79 -19.82 -15.04
CA VAL A 216 -16.20 -19.71 -14.67
C VAL A 216 -16.49 -20.71 -13.53
N ARG A 217 -16.84 -20.18 -12.34
CA ARG A 217 -17.14 -20.97 -11.13
C ARG A 217 -18.61 -21.35 -10.99
N ALA A 218 -19.48 -20.43 -11.36
CA ALA A 218 -20.93 -20.65 -11.37
C ALA A 218 -21.52 -19.98 -12.61
N ILE A 219 -22.55 -20.57 -13.17
CA ILE A 219 -23.21 -20.06 -14.37
C ILE A 219 -24.73 -20.35 -14.33
N ASN A 220 -25.49 -19.33 -14.70
CA ASN A 220 -26.86 -19.41 -15.12
C ASN A 220 -27.00 -18.60 -16.41
N SER A 221 -26.91 -19.24 -17.54
CA SER A 221 -26.93 -18.61 -18.86
C SER A 221 -27.98 -19.25 -19.76
N ALA A 222 -28.77 -18.43 -20.41
CA ALA A 222 -29.88 -18.87 -21.26
C ALA A 222 -29.40 -19.60 -22.53
N SER A 223 -28.16 -19.41 -22.98
CA SER A 223 -27.74 -19.87 -24.32
C SER A 223 -26.32 -20.36 -24.46
N SER A 224 -25.50 -20.26 -23.42
CA SER A 224 -24.05 -20.50 -23.52
C SER A 224 -23.54 -21.28 -22.32
N SER A 225 -22.59 -22.20 -22.58
CA SER A 225 -21.96 -23.02 -21.56
C SER A 225 -20.82 -22.27 -20.83
N SER A 226 -20.35 -22.86 -19.75
CA SER A 226 -19.14 -22.40 -19.02
C SER A 226 -17.91 -22.33 -19.93
N ASP A 227 -17.76 -23.31 -20.85
CA ASP A 227 -16.62 -23.36 -21.77
C ASP A 227 -16.67 -22.27 -22.83
N ASP A 228 -17.88 -21.94 -23.36
CA ASP A 228 -18.06 -20.84 -24.31
C ASP A 228 -17.65 -19.49 -23.67
N TRP A 229 -18.10 -19.26 -22.44
CA TRP A 229 -17.70 -18.06 -21.69
C TRP A 229 -16.19 -18.02 -21.39
N SER A 230 -15.61 -19.13 -20.93
CA SER A 230 -14.16 -19.20 -20.64
C SER A 230 -13.31 -18.98 -21.90
N SER A 231 -13.77 -19.51 -23.07
CA SER A 231 -13.13 -19.29 -24.36
C SER A 231 -13.15 -17.80 -24.75
N CYS A 232 -14.31 -17.16 -24.62
CA CYS A 232 -14.48 -15.73 -24.91
C CYS A 232 -13.64 -14.85 -23.98
N LEU A 233 -13.69 -15.11 -22.65
CA LEU A 233 -12.94 -14.36 -21.65
C LEU A 233 -11.41 -14.50 -21.81
N SER A 234 -10.94 -15.63 -22.37
CA SER A 234 -9.53 -15.82 -22.71
C SER A 234 -9.13 -15.24 -24.07
N GLY A 235 -10.06 -14.60 -24.78
CA GLY A 235 -9.83 -13.98 -26.08
C GLY A 235 -9.69 -14.96 -27.25
N LYS A 236 -10.07 -16.23 -27.09
CA LYS A 236 -9.99 -17.25 -28.14
C LYS A 236 -11.16 -17.14 -29.12
N ASP A 237 -12.34 -16.91 -28.61
CA ASP A 237 -13.58 -16.82 -29.39
C ASP A 237 -14.38 -15.57 -29.02
N GLN A 238 -15.35 -15.26 -29.88
CA GLN A 238 -16.40 -14.27 -29.59
C GLN A 238 -17.66 -14.98 -29.13
N LEU A 239 -18.49 -14.35 -28.32
CA LEU A 239 -19.68 -14.96 -27.76
C LEU A 239 -20.95 -14.21 -28.18
N ALA A 240 -21.82 -14.92 -28.92
CA ALA A 240 -23.11 -14.37 -29.32
C ALA A 240 -24.14 -14.56 -28.20
N LEU A 241 -24.79 -13.46 -27.81
CA LEU A 241 -25.83 -13.39 -26.79
C LEU A 241 -27.17 -13.05 -27.46
N PRO A 242 -28.17 -13.92 -27.45
CA PRO A 242 -29.46 -13.68 -28.07
C PRO A 242 -30.18 -12.47 -27.53
N GLY A 243 -30.98 -11.83 -28.38
CA GLY A 243 -31.86 -10.75 -27.95
C GLY A 243 -32.86 -11.23 -26.87
N GLY A 244 -33.09 -10.41 -25.84
CA GLY A 244 -33.94 -10.72 -24.70
C GLY A 244 -33.37 -11.78 -23.72
N SER A 245 -32.10 -12.19 -23.89
CA SER A 245 -31.48 -13.18 -23.00
C SER A 245 -30.87 -12.53 -21.74
N SER A 246 -30.78 -13.33 -20.68
CA SER A 246 -30.16 -13.00 -19.41
C SER A 246 -29.08 -14.01 -19.03
N HIS A 247 -27.97 -13.53 -18.51
CA HIS A 247 -26.81 -14.32 -18.14
C HIS A 247 -26.27 -13.87 -16.78
N SER A 248 -25.94 -14.82 -15.92
CA SER A 248 -25.34 -14.61 -14.62
C SER A 248 -24.16 -15.55 -14.43
N LEU A 249 -22.99 -15.02 -14.10
CA LEU A 249 -21.74 -15.76 -14.00
C LEU A 249 -20.90 -15.29 -12.83
N ASP A 250 -20.24 -16.23 -12.15
CA ASP A 250 -19.13 -15.95 -11.25
C ASP A 250 -17.84 -16.29 -11.98
N ILE A 251 -17.04 -15.27 -12.26
CA ILE A 251 -15.78 -15.36 -13.01
C ILE A 251 -14.63 -15.16 -12.02
N GLN A 252 -13.69 -16.09 -12.01
CA GLN A 252 -12.54 -16.06 -11.11
C GLN A 252 -11.26 -15.67 -11.86
N ALA A 253 -10.52 -14.72 -11.29
CA ALA A 253 -9.12 -14.49 -11.64
C ALA A 253 -8.22 -15.57 -11.01
N ASP A 254 -7.09 -15.89 -11.66
CA ASP A 254 -6.11 -16.86 -11.13
C ASP A 254 -5.68 -16.47 -9.72
N VAL A 255 -5.51 -15.16 -9.50
CA VAL A 255 -5.07 -14.58 -8.22
C VAL A 255 -5.86 -13.31 -7.91
N HIS A 256 -5.89 -12.91 -6.63
CA HIS A 256 -6.39 -11.60 -6.22
C HIS A 256 -5.61 -10.50 -6.94
N SER A 257 -6.31 -9.57 -7.58
CA SER A 257 -5.73 -8.61 -8.50
C SER A 257 -6.38 -7.23 -8.40
N THR A 258 -5.62 -6.22 -8.77
CA THR A 258 -6.09 -4.86 -9.04
C THR A 258 -6.04 -4.65 -10.54
N ALA A 259 -7.16 -4.40 -11.22
CA ALA A 259 -7.14 -4.28 -12.68
C ALA A 259 -8.19 -3.32 -13.24
N PHE A 260 -7.84 -2.70 -14.36
CA PHE A 260 -8.82 -2.09 -15.25
C PHE A 260 -9.46 -3.19 -16.09
N VAL A 261 -10.78 -3.36 -15.95
CA VAL A 261 -11.54 -4.41 -16.60
C VAL A 261 -12.30 -3.83 -17.77
N ARG A 262 -11.96 -4.30 -18.99
CA ARG A 262 -12.51 -3.78 -20.25
C ARG A 262 -13.41 -4.83 -20.92
N TRP A 263 -14.62 -4.42 -21.23
CA TRP A 263 -15.63 -5.21 -21.95
C TRP A 263 -15.90 -4.55 -23.30
N THR A 264 -15.91 -5.32 -24.38
CA THR A 264 -16.16 -4.81 -25.73
C THR A 264 -17.32 -5.58 -26.36
N PHE A 265 -18.37 -4.86 -26.76
CA PHE A 265 -19.59 -5.39 -27.34
C PHE A 265 -19.79 -4.85 -28.74
N LYS A 266 -20.46 -5.65 -29.59
CA LYS A 266 -20.85 -5.25 -30.95
C LYS A 266 -22.21 -5.86 -31.29
N ALA A 267 -22.97 -5.23 -32.15
CA ALA A 267 -24.24 -5.77 -32.68
C ALA A 267 -24.39 -5.42 -34.14
N THR A 268 -25.11 -6.27 -34.90
CA THR A 268 -25.43 -6.02 -36.30
C THR A 268 -26.60 -5.04 -36.45
N GLU A 269 -27.49 -4.99 -35.47
CA GLU A 269 -28.60 -4.03 -35.39
C GLU A 269 -28.48 -3.27 -34.05
N THR A 270 -29.03 -2.03 -34.03
CA THR A 270 -29.00 -1.23 -32.80
C THR A 270 -29.79 -1.91 -31.69
N THR A 271 -29.15 -2.08 -30.55
CA THR A 271 -29.73 -2.74 -29.38
C THR A 271 -29.18 -2.13 -28.09
N GLN A 272 -29.61 -2.64 -26.95
CA GLN A 272 -29.17 -2.15 -25.63
C GLN A 272 -28.88 -3.31 -24.70
N ILE A 273 -27.89 -3.17 -23.87
CA ILE A 273 -27.53 -4.14 -22.82
C ILE A 273 -27.51 -3.48 -21.46
N LYS A 274 -27.75 -4.28 -20.43
CA LYS A 274 -27.54 -3.91 -19.02
C LYS A 274 -26.53 -4.84 -18.41
N LEU A 275 -25.53 -4.28 -17.73
CA LEU A 275 -24.52 -4.99 -16.96
C LEU A 275 -24.65 -4.62 -15.48
N LYS A 276 -24.52 -5.62 -14.60
CA LYS A 276 -24.20 -5.42 -13.20
C LYS A 276 -22.94 -6.23 -12.89
N LEU A 277 -21.86 -5.55 -12.52
CA LEU A 277 -20.55 -6.11 -12.27
C LEU A 277 -20.22 -5.96 -10.79
N MET A 278 -20.33 -7.03 -10.01
CA MET A 278 -19.98 -7.05 -8.60
C MET A 278 -18.58 -7.63 -8.43
N TYR A 279 -17.76 -6.96 -7.62
CA TYR A 279 -16.37 -7.34 -7.36
C TYR A 279 -16.22 -7.86 -5.94
N SER A 280 -15.50 -8.97 -5.76
CA SER A 280 -15.27 -9.59 -4.45
C SER A 280 -13.87 -10.15 -4.35
N GLU A 281 -13.32 -10.17 -3.13
CA GLU A 281 -12.02 -10.76 -2.83
C GLU A 281 -12.03 -12.28 -2.78
N GLY A 282 -13.21 -12.89 -2.66
CA GLY A 282 -13.43 -14.33 -2.62
C GLY A 282 -14.88 -14.65 -2.32
N TYR A 283 -15.22 -15.93 -2.29
CA TYR A 283 -16.48 -16.37 -1.66
C TYR A 283 -16.37 -16.19 -0.14
N GLU A 284 -17.44 -15.76 0.49
CA GLU A 284 -17.51 -15.58 1.93
C GLU A 284 -18.88 -15.99 2.48
N LEU A 285 -18.92 -16.30 3.76
CA LEU A 285 -20.14 -16.59 4.48
C LEU A 285 -20.89 -15.29 4.78
N GLU A 286 -22.11 -15.40 5.36
CA GLU A 286 -22.86 -14.22 5.78
C GLU A 286 -22.04 -13.34 6.72
N PRO A 287 -21.84 -12.03 6.43
CA PRO A 287 -21.04 -11.17 7.26
C PRO A 287 -21.71 -10.87 8.60
N ARG A 288 -20.92 -10.77 9.67
CA ARG A 288 -21.42 -10.38 11.00
C ARG A 288 -21.94 -8.94 11.00
N GLN A 289 -21.23 -8.05 10.33
CA GLN A 289 -21.57 -6.62 10.19
C GLN A 289 -20.88 -6.05 8.95
N TYR A 290 -21.60 -6.03 7.84
CA TYR A 290 -21.05 -5.49 6.58
C TYR A 290 -20.83 -3.96 6.68
N PRO A 291 -19.73 -3.41 6.13
CA PRO A 291 -18.61 -4.09 5.49
C PRO A 291 -17.44 -4.43 6.44
N PHE A 292 -17.52 -4.12 7.73
CA PHE A 292 -16.41 -4.08 8.65
C PHE A 292 -16.07 -5.45 9.26
N PHE A 293 -17.05 -6.29 9.52
CA PHE A 293 -16.87 -7.61 10.12
C PHE A 293 -17.41 -8.68 9.18
N ARG A 294 -16.49 -9.35 8.52
CA ARG A 294 -16.78 -10.41 7.55
C ARG A 294 -16.65 -11.78 8.24
N THR A 295 -17.19 -12.80 7.60
CA THR A 295 -16.99 -14.20 7.98
C THR A 295 -16.52 -14.94 6.75
N LYS A 296 -15.25 -15.37 6.77
CA LYS A 296 -14.61 -15.95 5.59
C LYS A 296 -14.02 -17.32 5.90
N ALA A 297 -14.11 -18.24 4.92
CA ALA A 297 -13.58 -19.61 4.95
C ALA A 297 -12.77 -19.86 3.68
N ASP A 298 -13.03 -20.94 2.94
CA ASP A 298 -12.41 -21.17 1.62
C ASP A 298 -12.90 -20.12 0.62
N ARG A 299 -11.96 -19.32 0.09
CA ARG A 299 -12.25 -18.22 -0.85
C ARG A 299 -12.72 -18.69 -2.23
N THR A 300 -12.68 -19.99 -2.48
CA THR A 300 -13.03 -20.60 -3.79
C THR A 300 -14.28 -21.49 -3.76
N ASP A 301 -14.97 -21.59 -2.61
CA ASP A 301 -16.15 -22.44 -2.45
C ASP A 301 -17.46 -21.73 -2.88
N PRO A 302 -18.00 -22.03 -4.08
CA PRO A 302 -19.25 -21.44 -4.54
C PRO A 302 -20.51 -22.09 -3.92
N THR A 303 -20.36 -23.21 -3.20
CA THR A 303 -21.47 -23.99 -2.66
C THR A 303 -21.97 -23.39 -1.36
N ASN A 304 -21.06 -23.05 -0.45
CA ASN A 304 -21.37 -22.51 0.86
C ASN A 304 -21.13 -21.00 0.96
N GLY A 305 -20.41 -20.43 -0.02
CA GLY A 305 -20.03 -19.02 -0.02
C GLY A 305 -20.90 -18.15 -0.93
N HIS A 306 -20.88 -16.86 -0.65
CA HIS A 306 -21.56 -15.82 -1.41
C HIS A 306 -20.55 -14.82 -1.97
N ILE A 307 -20.86 -14.23 -3.12
CA ILE A 307 -20.13 -13.06 -3.60
C ILE A 307 -20.79 -11.81 -3.02
N ILE A 308 -20.03 -11.09 -2.19
CA ILE A 308 -20.47 -9.86 -1.53
C ILE A 308 -19.42 -8.77 -1.79
N GLY A 309 -19.86 -7.66 -2.37
CA GLY A 309 -18.95 -6.55 -2.67
C GLY A 309 -19.62 -5.40 -3.39
N PRO A 310 -18.82 -4.37 -3.71
CA PRO A 310 -19.28 -3.21 -4.49
C PRO A 310 -19.57 -3.61 -5.94
N PHE A 311 -20.42 -2.83 -6.60
CA PHE A 311 -20.80 -3.14 -7.99
C PHE A 311 -20.99 -1.92 -8.86
N ASP A 312 -20.65 -2.07 -10.14
CA ASP A 312 -21.02 -1.14 -11.20
C ASP A 312 -22.34 -1.56 -11.84
N GLU A 313 -23.20 -0.60 -12.19
CA GLU A 313 -24.38 -0.81 -13.04
C GLU A 313 -24.25 0.01 -14.32
N VAL A 314 -24.40 -0.65 -15.44
CA VAL A 314 -24.07 -0.05 -16.74
C VAL A 314 -25.16 -0.40 -17.76
N ILE A 315 -25.76 0.61 -18.36
CA ILE A 315 -26.63 0.44 -19.51
C ILE A 315 -25.90 1.04 -20.71
N LEU A 316 -25.73 0.25 -21.77
CA LEU A 316 -25.05 0.67 -22.99
C LEU A 316 -25.97 0.54 -24.20
N ASP A 317 -26.04 1.60 -24.99
CA ASP A 317 -26.55 1.53 -26.36
C ASP A 317 -25.47 0.95 -27.25
N ILE A 318 -25.79 -0.08 -28.02
CA ILE A 318 -24.90 -0.73 -28.97
C ILE A 318 -25.39 -0.38 -30.39
N PRO A 319 -24.87 0.65 -31.03
CA PRO A 319 -25.25 1.03 -32.39
C PRO A 319 -24.83 -0.04 -33.38
N ALA A 320 -25.64 -0.24 -34.43
CA ALA A 320 -25.37 -1.20 -35.49
C ALA A 320 -23.97 -1.05 -36.08
N GLY A 321 -23.22 -2.14 -36.10
CA GLY A 321 -21.89 -2.21 -36.72
C GLY A 321 -20.76 -1.53 -35.95
N LYS A 322 -21.04 -0.89 -34.81
CA LYS A 322 -20.02 -0.21 -34.00
C LYS A 322 -19.66 -1.02 -32.74
N ALA A 323 -18.38 -1.08 -32.45
CA ALA A 323 -17.92 -1.62 -31.17
C ALA A 323 -18.12 -0.58 -30.06
N VAL A 324 -18.66 -1.02 -28.93
CA VAL A 324 -18.85 -0.21 -27.71
C VAL A 324 -18.02 -0.81 -26.59
N ILE A 325 -17.27 0.04 -25.91
CA ILE A 325 -16.35 -0.37 -24.84
C ILE A 325 -16.87 0.17 -23.52
N TYR A 326 -16.91 -0.69 -22.50
CA TYR A 326 -17.01 -0.27 -21.11
C TYR A 326 -15.72 -0.63 -20.38
N GLU A 327 -15.12 0.36 -19.75
CA GLU A 327 -14.02 0.24 -18.80
C GLU A 327 -14.28 1.27 -17.69
N PRO A 328 -14.31 0.86 -16.38
CA PRO A 328 -14.45 1.81 -15.30
C PRO A 328 -13.28 2.80 -15.27
N PHE A 329 -13.53 4.03 -14.80
CA PHE A 329 -12.46 5.04 -14.73
C PHE A 329 -11.30 4.59 -13.84
N TRP A 330 -11.58 3.99 -12.69
CA TRP A 330 -10.56 3.51 -11.76
C TRP A 330 -10.48 1.99 -11.77
N PHE A 331 -9.33 1.42 -11.42
CA PHE A 331 -9.17 -0.03 -11.32
C PHE A 331 -10.17 -0.62 -10.32
N ARG A 332 -10.49 -1.88 -10.51
CA ARG A 332 -11.25 -2.69 -9.56
C ARG A 332 -10.32 -3.69 -8.91
N THR A 333 -10.63 -4.03 -7.66
CA THR A 333 -9.91 -5.05 -6.89
C THR A 333 -10.80 -6.25 -6.73
N PHE A 334 -10.30 -7.42 -7.06
CA PHE A 334 -11.12 -8.63 -7.06
C PHE A 334 -10.29 -9.92 -7.14
N ARG A 335 -10.84 -10.99 -6.64
CA ARG A 335 -10.57 -12.37 -7.00
C ARG A 335 -11.73 -12.93 -7.84
N LEU A 336 -12.94 -12.45 -7.58
CA LEU A 336 -14.18 -12.87 -8.24
C LEU A 336 -14.92 -11.66 -8.82
N ILE A 337 -15.48 -11.85 -10.01
CA ILE A 337 -16.42 -10.91 -10.63
C ILE A 337 -17.74 -11.64 -10.86
N ARG A 338 -18.84 -11.17 -10.26
CA ARG A 338 -20.18 -11.60 -10.66
C ARG A 338 -20.67 -10.68 -11.77
N LEU A 339 -20.81 -11.24 -12.96
CA LEU A 339 -21.45 -10.60 -14.11
C LEU A 339 -22.91 -10.98 -14.14
N ASN A 340 -23.83 -9.99 -14.12
CA ASN A 340 -25.18 -10.15 -14.61
C ASN A 340 -25.30 -9.30 -15.88
N LEU A 341 -25.68 -9.92 -16.99
CA LEU A 341 -25.82 -9.29 -18.29
C LEU A 341 -27.20 -9.59 -18.86
N ASP A 342 -27.96 -8.55 -19.18
CA ASP A 342 -29.26 -8.63 -19.86
C ASP A 342 -29.13 -7.97 -21.24
N VAL A 343 -29.54 -8.68 -22.29
CA VAL A 343 -29.74 -8.11 -23.63
C VAL A 343 -31.17 -7.57 -23.69
N LEU A 344 -31.34 -6.25 -23.64
CA LEU A 344 -32.65 -5.62 -23.47
C LEU A 344 -33.47 -5.54 -24.78
N GLY A 345 -32.78 -5.50 -25.93
CA GLY A 345 -33.41 -5.48 -27.25
C GLY A 345 -33.66 -6.86 -27.83
N SER A 346 -34.35 -6.91 -28.94
CA SER A 346 -34.63 -8.17 -29.70
C SER A 346 -33.44 -8.63 -30.54
N ALA A 347 -32.52 -7.74 -30.86
CA ALA A 347 -31.33 -8.07 -31.68
C ALA A 347 -30.24 -8.71 -30.79
N PRO A 348 -29.49 -9.67 -31.32
CA PRO A 348 -28.39 -10.28 -30.61
C PRO A 348 -27.22 -9.32 -30.45
N VAL A 349 -26.43 -9.55 -29.38
CA VAL A 349 -25.18 -8.83 -29.11
C VAL A 349 -24.02 -9.82 -29.07
N GLU A 350 -22.90 -9.45 -29.65
CA GLU A 350 -21.65 -10.19 -29.52
C GLU A 350 -20.75 -9.55 -28.46
N LEU A 351 -20.31 -10.33 -27.49
CA LEU A 351 -19.14 -10.01 -26.67
C LEU A 351 -17.90 -10.34 -27.48
N VAL A 352 -17.27 -9.28 -28.02
CA VAL A 352 -16.14 -9.42 -28.97
C VAL A 352 -14.79 -9.31 -28.31
N GLY A 353 -14.74 -8.93 -27.04
CA GLY A 353 -13.49 -8.86 -26.29
C GLY A 353 -13.66 -8.58 -24.81
N PHE A 354 -12.78 -9.19 -24.05
CA PHE A 354 -12.60 -8.97 -22.63
C PHE A 354 -11.10 -8.82 -22.32
N ASN A 355 -10.75 -7.88 -21.45
CA ASN A 355 -9.37 -7.71 -21.02
C ASN A 355 -9.34 -7.18 -19.58
N ALA A 356 -8.44 -7.70 -18.77
CA ALA A 356 -8.11 -7.17 -17.45
C ALA A 356 -6.62 -6.80 -17.41
N THR A 357 -6.33 -5.52 -17.11
CA THR A 357 -4.97 -4.98 -17.09
C THR A 357 -4.67 -4.42 -15.72
N GLN A 358 -3.73 -5.02 -15.01
CA GLN A 358 -3.16 -4.47 -13.80
C GLN A 358 -2.22 -3.31 -14.17
N VAL A 359 -2.31 -2.19 -13.43
CA VAL A 359 -1.44 -1.02 -13.60
C VAL A 359 -0.93 -0.65 -12.22
N ASN A 360 0.31 -0.98 -11.92
CA ASN A 360 0.90 -0.83 -10.59
C ASN A 360 2.30 -0.23 -10.67
N TYR A 361 2.85 0.12 -9.51
CA TYR A 361 4.26 0.48 -9.37
C TYR A 361 5.14 -0.64 -9.95
N PRO A 362 6.17 -0.32 -10.77
CA PRO A 362 7.04 -1.33 -11.37
C PRO A 362 7.99 -1.92 -10.31
N LEU A 363 7.50 -2.89 -9.57
CA LEU A 363 8.27 -3.59 -8.54
C LEU A 363 9.26 -4.56 -9.22
N ASP A 364 10.52 -4.13 -9.34
CA ASP A 364 11.63 -4.95 -9.84
C ASP A 364 12.13 -5.90 -8.74
N VAL A 365 11.68 -7.15 -8.78
CA VAL A 365 11.98 -8.16 -7.75
C VAL A 365 13.32 -8.82 -8.05
N LYS A 366 14.37 -8.39 -7.35
CA LYS A 366 15.72 -8.98 -7.34
C LYS A 366 15.87 -10.03 -6.25
N GLY A 367 15.16 -9.85 -5.13
CA GLY A 367 15.12 -10.80 -4.02
C GLY A 367 14.47 -12.13 -4.41
N SER A 368 14.95 -13.23 -3.85
CA SER A 368 14.35 -14.55 -4.07
C SER A 368 14.52 -15.44 -2.85
N TRP A 369 13.59 -16.38 -2.69
CA TRP A 369 13.65 -17.45 -1.69
C TRP A 369 13.39 -18.79 -2.35
N LYS A 370 14.26 -19.76 -2.10
CA LYS A 370 14.07 -21.15 -2.50
C LYS A 370 14.47 -22.05 -1.35
N GLU A 371 13.57 -22.95 -0.98
CA GLU A 371 13.80 -23.92 0.08
C GLU A 371 13.34 -25.30 -0.37
N ARG A 372 14.25 -26.28 -0.38
CA ARG A 372 13.89 -27.65 -0.71
C ARG A 372 13.40 -28.39 0.53
N GLY A 373 12.21 -28.95 0.44
CA GLY A 373 11.62 -29.79 1.49
C GLY A 373 10.57 -29.09 2.36
N ASP A 374 10.28 -27.81 2.10
CA ASP A 374 9.12 -27.11 2.66
C ASP A 374 8.18 -26.68 1.53
N GLU A 375 6.95 -27.21 1.51
CA GLU A 375 5.94 -26.89 0.51
C GLU A 375 5.28 -25.52 0.72
N TYR A 376 5.41 -24.91 1.92
CA TYR A 376 4.78 -23.65 2.26
C TYR A 376 5.70 -22.46 2.03
N SER A 377 6.99 -22.55 2.28
CA SER A 377 7.88 -21.39 2.32
C SER A 377 7.95 -20.62 1.00
N GLU A 378 8.08 -21.33 -0.13
CA GLU A 378 8.06 -20.70 -1.46
C GLU A 378 6.69 -20.09 -1.80
N ARG A 379 5.60 -20.77 -1.44
CA ARG A 379 4.23 -20.22 -1.61
C ARG A 379 4.02 -18.98 -0.77
N ILE A 380 4.49 -18.97 0.48
CA ILE A 380 4.45 -17.81 1.39
C ILE A 380 5.23 -16.64 0.77
N TRP A 381 6.41 -16.89 0.22
CA TRP A 381 7.21 -15.88 -0.47
C TRP A 381 6.47 -15.28 -1.66
N ASP A 382 5.92 -16.10 -2.56
CA ASP A 382 5.23 -15.65 -3.76
C ASP A 382 3.95 -14.85 -3.43
N VAL A 383 3.19 -15.31 -2.43
CA VAL A 383 1.99 -14.60 -1.98
C VAL A 383 2.36 -13.27 -1.33
N SER A 384 3.48 -13.19 -0.60
CA SER A 384 3.97 -11.94 -0.02
C SER A 384 4.31 -10.91 -1.10
N ILE A 385 5.02 -11.31 -2.17
CA ILE A 385 5.33 -10.42 -3.31
C ILE A 385 4.05 -9.93 -4.00
N ARG A 386 3.08 -10.83 -4.20
CA ARG A 386 1.81 -10.49 -4.84
C ARG A 386 1.01 -9.50 -3.99
N THR A 387 0.96 -9.71 -2.68
CA THR A 387 0.30 -8.80 -1.75
C THR A 387 0.95 -7.41 -1.80
N MET A 388 2.28 -7.35 -1.78
CA MET A 388 3.03 -6.11 -1.98
C MET A 388 2.64 -5.41 -3.27
N ARG A 389 2.70 -6.11 -4.41
CA ARG A 389 2.42 -5.54 -5.75
C ARG A 389 1.00 -4.97 -5.82
N ASN A 390 0.00 -5.65 -5.28
CA ASN A 390 -1.38 -5.17 -5.27
C ASN A 390 -1.60 -3.92 -4.41
N CYS A 391 -0.76 -3.70 -3.41
CA CYS A 391 -0.81 -2.53 -2.54
C CYS A 391 0.13 -1.39 -2.99
N MET A 392 0.79 -1.52 -4.16
CA MET A 392 1.71 -0.51 -4.69
C MET A 392 1.20 0.04 -6.01
N PHE A 393 0.78 1.30 -6.03
CA PHE A 393 0.39 2.02 -7.25
C PHE A 393 1.16 3.34 -7.35
N ASP A 394 0.72 4.38 -6.68
CA ASP A 394 1.36 5.70 -6.58
C ASP A 394 1.71 6.06 -5.12
N GLY A 395 1.72 5.07 -4.27
CA GLY A 395 2.05 5.06 -2.86
C GLY A 395 1.87 3.64 -2.32
N TYR A 396 2.22 3.41 -1.06
CA TYR A 396 1.88 2.17 -0.36
C TYR A 396 0.44 2.25 0.13
N SER A 397 -0.47 1.47 -0.43
CA SER A 397 -1.82 1.35 0.11
C SER A 397 -1.85 0.35 1.25
N ASP A 398 -2.67 0.62 2.27
CA ASP A 398 -3.04 -0.37 3.29
C ASP A 398 -3.63 -1.61 2.63
N CYS A 399 -4.72 -1.41 1.89
CA CYS A 399 -5.40 -2.43 1.10
C CYS A 399 -5.95 -1.85 -0.21
N PRO A 400 -6.05 -2.63 -1.29
CA PRO A 400 -6.53 -2.12 -2.58
C PRO A 400 -8.06 -2.22 -2.74
N PHE A 401 -8.77 -3.04 -1.94
CA PHE A 401 -10.20 -3.27 -2.08
C PHE A 401 -11.05 -2.21 -1.38
N TYR A 402 -10.71 -1.84 -0.14
CA TYR A 402 -11.51 -0.91 0.66
C TYR A 402 -10.96 0.52 0.59
N GLU A 403 -9.80 0.79 1.15
CA GLU A 403 -9.35 2.14 1.49
C GLU A 403 -8.42 2.75 0.44
N GLN A 404 -7.46 2.01 -0.05
CA GLN A 404 -6.40 2.49 -0.95
C GLN A 404 -5.58 3.64 -0.34
N LEU A 405 -5.53 3.73 0.99
CA LEU A 405 -4.91 4.82 1.74
C LEU A 405 -3.46 4.49 2.10
N GLN A 406 -2.60 5.50 2.10
CA GLN A 406 -1.22 5.37 2.52
C GLN A 406 -1.10 5.73 4.00
N TYR A 407 -0.98 4.72 4.88
CA TYR A 407 -0.77 4.89 6.31
C TYR A 407 0.72 4.84 6.67
N SER A 408 1.17 5.70 7.61
CA SER A 408 2.57 5.71 8.02
C SER A 408 2.95 4.50 8.89
N GLY A 409 2.02 3.98 9.69
CA GLY A 409 2.23 2.76 10.48
C GLY A 409 2.48 1.54 9.59
N ASP A 410 1.60 1.31 8.63
CA ASP A 410 1.66 0.22 7.64
C ASP A 410 2.90 0.33 6.77
N SER A 411 3.14 1.52 6.24
CA SER A 411 4.23 1.76 5.29
C SER A 411 5.61 1.50 5.87
N ARG A 412 5.79 1.51 7.20
CA ARG A 412 7.09 1.28 7.81
C ARG A 412 7.64 -0.12 7.51
N SER A 413 6.89 -1.16 7.83
CA SER A 413 7.31 -2.55 7.56
C SER A 413 7.31 -2.86 6.06
N VAL A 414 6.29 -2.39 5.34
CA VAL A 414 6.14 -2.54 3.89
C VAL A 414 7.32 -1.94 3.13
N GLY A 415 7.84 -0.79 3.56
CA GLY A 415 9.05 -0.19 2.98
C GLY A 415 10.29 -1.07 3.15
N LEU A 416 10.47 -1.68 4.31
CA LEU A 416 11.57 -2.62 4.54
C LEU A 416 11.46 -3.87 3.65
N PHE A 417 10.24 -4.39 3.45
CA PHE A 417 10.02 -5.51 2.53
C PHE A 417 10.38 -5.10 1.09
N HIS A 418 9.98 -3.90 0.68
CA HIS A 418 10.32 -3.34 -0.63
C HIS A 418 11.84 -3.21 -0.82
N TYR A 419 12.58 -2.70 0.18
CA TYR A 419 14.03 -2.60 0.12
C TYR A 419 14.72 -3.95 -0.10
N LEU A 420 14.29 -4.97 0.63
CA LEU A 420 14.87 -6.31 0.56
C LEU A 420 14.53 -7.04 -0.75
N LEU A 421 13.40 -6.70 -1.38
CA LEU A 421 13.00 -7.26 -2.68
C LEU A 421 13.72 -6.61 -3.85
N SER A 422 13.86 -5.29 -3.86
CA SER A 422 14.23 -4.53 -5.06
C SER A 422 15.49 -3.68 -4.90
N GLY A 423 15.79 -3.22 -3.69
CA GLY A 423 16.79 -2.18 -3.45
C GLY A 423 16.35 -0.78 -3.89
N ASP A 424 15.07 -0.58 -4.18
CA ASP A 424 14.49 0.70 -4.60
C ASP A 424 13.94 1.48 -3.41
N ASP A 425 14.21 2.79 -3.37
CA ASP A 425 13.77 3.69 -2.31
C ASP A 425 12.77 4.76 -2.75
N GLN A 426 12.46 4.87 -4.05
CA GLN A 426 11.75 6.02 -4.60
C GLN A 426 10.33 6.16 -4.01
N LEU A 427 9.60 5.05 -3.91
CA LEU A 427 8.25 5.07 -3.35
C LEU A 427 8.25 5.45 -1.85
N MET A 428 9.24 4.96 -1.07
CA MET A 428 9.38 5.31 0.34
C MET A 428 9.86 6.76 0.53
N ARG A 429 10.74 7.27 -0.32
CA ARG A 429 11.10 8.70 -0.32
C ARG A 429 9.87 9.58 -0.52
N GLN A 430 8.99 9.20 -1.46
CA GLN A 430 7.73 9.91 -1.65
C GLN A 430 6.86 9.84 -0.40
N ALA A 431 6.69 8.66 0.20
CA ALA A 431 5.90 8.46 1.42
C ALA A 431 6.42 9.31 2.60
N ILE A 432 7.72 9.22 2.92
CA ILE A 432 8.35 10.02 3.97
C ILE A 432 8.14 11.52 3.73
N THR A 433 8.30 11.97 2.47
CA THR A 433 8.12 13.39 2.10
C THR A 433 6.67 13.84 2.26
N ASN A 434 5.73 12.99 1.85
CA ASN A 434 4.30 13.24 1.99
C ASN A 434 3.91 13.38 3.47
N PHE A 435 4.27 12.41 4.32
CA PHE A 435 3.99 12.50 5.76
C PHE A 435 4.65 13.71 6.41
N ALA A 436 5.88 14.06 6.02
CA ALA A 436 6.52 15.29 6.48
C ALA A 436 5.76 16.57 6.11
N ALA A 437 5.01 16.56 5.00
CA ALA A 437 4.20 17.68 4.56
C ALA A 437 2.82 17.74 5.25
N SER A 438 2.41 16.65 5.90
CA SER A 438 1.11 16.53 6.61
C SER A 438 1.17 16.97 8.08
N ILE A 439 2.33 17.37 8.59
CA ILE A 439 2.51 17.73 10.00
C ILE A 439 1.57 18.87 10.38
N THR A 440 0.80 18.64 11.44
CA THR A 440 -0.13 19.60 12.02
C THR A 440 0.60 20.66 12.87
N PRO A 441 -0.05 21.77 13.24
CA PRO A 441 0.54 22.75 14.14
C PRO A 441 0.99 22.17 15.49
N GLU A 442 0.33 21.13 15.97
CA GLU A 442 0.65 20.43 17.22
C GLU A 442 1.91 19.57 17.12
N GLY A 443 2.38 19.26 15.90
CA GLY A 443 3.61 18.51 15.65
C GLY A 443 3.41 17.07 15.17
N LEU A 444 2.19 16.55 15.13
CA LEU A 444 1.92 15.19 14.64
C LEU A 444 1.73 15.14 13.13
N THR A 445 2.19 14.07 12.49
CA THR A 445 1.82 13.77 11.11
C THR A 445 0.38 13.28 11.05
N GLN A 446 -0.29 13.47 9.91
CA GLN A 446 -1.49 12.68 9.65
C GLN A 446 -1.11 11.20 9.59
N SER A 447 -2.04 10.34 10.03
CA SER A 447 -1.84 8.88 10.01
C SER A 447 -1.84 8.30 8.60
N ARG A 448 -2.62 8.93 7.71
CA ARG A 448 -2.78 8.58 6.29
C ARG A 448 -2.66 9.84 5.43
N PHE A 449 -1.81 9.79 4.41
CA PHE A 449 -1.58 10.97 3.56
C PHE A 449 -0.89 10.59 2.24
N PRO A 450 -1.25 11.22 1.06
CA PRO A 450 -2.32 12.21 0.90
C PRO A 450 -3.72 11.61 1.08
N SER A 451 -4.59 12.35 1.75
CA SER A 451 -5.98 11.96 2.01
C SER A 451 -6.84 13.21 2.18
N HIS A 452 -8.02 13.20 1.56
CA HIS A 452 -8.94 14.34 1.61
C HIS A 452 -9.47 14.63 3.03
N VAL A 453 -9.67 13.59 3.83
CA VAL A 453 -10.12 13.72 5.22
C VAL A 453 -8.95 13.50 6.18
N PRO A 454 -8.57 14.50 6.96
CA PRO A 454 -7.52 14.37 7.96
C PRO A 454 -7.83 13.30 9.00
N GLN A 455 -6.81 12.58 9.43
CA GLN A 455 -6.86 11.65 10.56
C GLN A 455 -5.51 11.62 11.26
N ILE A 456 -5.51 11.61 12.60
CA ILE A 456 -4.30 11.54 13.40
C ILE A 456 -4.35 10.30 14.28
N ILE A 457 -3.30 9.48 14.19
CA ILE A 457 -3.02 8.38 15.10
C ILE A 457 -1.68 8.68 15.75
N ALA A 458 -1.66 8.85 17.08
CA ALA A 458 -0.46 9.32 17.79
C ALA A 458 0.79 8.49 17.47
N GLY A 459 0.71 7.16 17.61
CA GLY A 459 1.81 6.24 17.35
C GLY A 459 2.32 6.26 15.89
N PHE A 460 1.49 6.67 14.93
CA PHE A 460 1.84 6.67 13.52
C PHE A 460 2.87 7.74 13.16
N SER A 461 2.91 8.84 13.90
CA SER A 461 3.99 9.83 13.79
C SER A 461 5.33 9.27 14.25
N LEU A 462 5.35 8.39 15.23
CA LEU A 462 6.54 7.66 15.68
C LEU A 462 7.02 6.65 14.63
N TYR A 463 6.11 5.93 13.98
CA TYR A 463 6.46 5.03 12.87
C TYR A 463 7.01 5.78 11.65
N TRP A 464 6.54 7.00 11.36
CA TRP A 464 7.15 7.84 10.34
C TRP A 464 8.63 8.15 10.63
N ILE A 465 9.00 8.40 11.89
CA ILE A 465 10.40 8.58 12.28
C ILE A 465 11.21 7.32 12.02
N LEU A 466 10.65 6.15 12.33
CA LEU A 466 11.30 4.86 12.04
C LEU A 466 11.52 4.64 10.53
N GLN A 467 10.59 5.08 9.66
CA GLN A 467 10.80 5.03 8.19
C GLN A 467 12.05 5.81 7.79
N ILE A 468 12.31 6.97 8.41
CA ILE A 468 13.50 7.78 8.14
C ILE A 468 14.77 7.06 8.62
N CYS A 469 14.73 6.43 9.81
CA CYS A 469 15.81 5.64 10.35
C CYS A 469 16.15 4.46 9.44
N ASP A 470 15.14 3.70 9.06
CA ASP A 470 15.27 2.53 8.18
C ASP A 470 15.79 2.94 6.80
N HIS A 471 15.26 4.03 6.20
CA HIS A 471 15.76 4.56 4.93
C HIS A 471 17.24 4.96 5.01
N HIS A 472 17.64 5.65 6.07
CA HIS A 472 19.05 6.02 6.26
C HIS A 472 19.95 4.79 6.39
N LEU A 473 19.53 3.78 7.12
CA LEU A 473 20.28 2.53 7.30
C LEU A 473 20.53 1.83 5.96
N PHE A 474 19.50 1.73 5.10
CA PHE A 474 19.59 1.04 3.82
C PHE A 474 20.29 1.87 2.72
N PHE A 475 20.08 3.18 2.67
CA PHE A 475 20.51 4.02 1.52
C PHE A 475 21.57 5.08 1.88
N GLY A 476 21.71 5.47 3.14
CA GLY A 476 22.79 6.33 3.61
C GLY A 476 22.74 7.79 3.13
N ASP A 477 21.59 8.26 2.59
CA ASP A 477 21.46 9.65 2.12
C ASP A 477 21.34 10.65 3.28
N THR A 478 22.50 11.08 3.77
CA THR A 478 22.61 12.02 4.90
C THR A 478 21.95 13.36 4.62
N THR A 479 22.01 13.86 3.38
CA THR A 479 21.41 15.16 3.01
C THR A 479 19.88 15.09 3.09
N TYR A 480 19.31 14.04 2.54
CA TYR A 480 17.87 13.78 2.61
C TYR A 480 17.42 13.62 4.06
N THR A 481 18.10 12.77 4.82
CA THR A 481 17.80 12.50 6.24
C THR A 481 17.84 13.77 7.10
N LYS A 482 18.89 14.60 6.94
CA LYS A 482 19.04 15.86 7.67
C LYS A 482 17.88 16.83 7.45
N SER A 483 17.22 16.78 6.31
CA SER A 483 16.09 17.67 5.99
C SER A 483 14.88 17.43 6.90
N PHE A 484 14.79 16.27 7.55
CA PHE A 484 13.69 15.91 8.44
C PHE A 484 13.99 16.12 9.93
N VAL A 485 15.25 16.33 10.33
CA VAL A 485 15.63 16.47 11.74
C VAL A 485 14.76 17.50 12.51
N PRO A 486 14.51 18.72 12.00
CA PRO A 486 13.65 19.68 12.71
C PRO A 486 12.19 19.18 12.90
N LYS A 487 11.71 18.32 12.00
CA LYS A 487 10.36 17.76 12.05
C LYS A 487 10.28 16.57 13.01
N ILE A 488 11.34 15.76 13.08
CA ILE A 488 11.51 14.70 14.10
C ILE A 488 11.47 15.32 15.50
N ASP A 489 12.19 16.40 15.69
CA ASP A 489 12.25 17.15 16.94
C ASP A 489 10.86 17.71 17.33
N GLY A 490 10.12 18.27 16.35
CA GLY A 490 8.75 18.74 16.57
C GLY A 490 7.76 17.62 16.94
N VAL A 491 7.90 16.42 16.37
CA VAL A 491 7.09 15.26 16.80
C VAL A 491 7.43 14.87 18.24
N PHE A 492 8.69 14.86 18.62
CA PHE A 492 9.09 14.52 19.98
C PHE A 492 8.63 15.56 21.00
N GLU A 493 8.62 16.84 20.65
CA GLU A 493 8.09 17.91 21.49
C GLU A 493 6.61 17.70 21.84
N TYR A 494 5.81 17.20 20.88
CA TYR A 494 4.43 16.82 21.16
C TYR A 494 4.36 15.77 22.27
N PHE A 495 5.11 14.67 22.17
CA PHE A 495 5.10 13.61 23.18
C PHE A 495 5.66 14.07 24.52
N ASP A 496 6.71 14.90 24.53
CA ASP A 496 7.29 15.46 25.74
C ASP A 496 6.32 16.38 26.50
N SER A 497 5.56 17.19 25.77
CA SER A 497 4.52 18.02 26.38
C SER A 497 3.38 17.22 27.03
N HIS A 498 3.29 15.93 26.71
CA HIS A 498 2.31 14.99 27.28
C HIS A 498 2.94 14.06 28.34
N ILE A 499 4.17 14.29 28.80
CA ILE A 499 4.75 13.54 29.90
C ILE A 499 4.14 14.06 31.21
N ASP A 500 3.47 13.17 31.95
CA ASP A 500 2.81 13.49 33.21
C ASP A 500 3.75 13.41 34.43
N VAL A 501 3.18 13.61 35.63
CA VAL A 501 3.92 13.56 36.91
C VAL A 501 4.51 12.19 37.23
N LEU A 502 4.06 11.12 36.59
CA LEU A 502 4.63 9.78 36.70
C LEU A 502 5.78 9.53 35.71
N GLY A 503 6.00 10.46 34.79
CA GLY A 503 6.98 10.34 33.73
C GLY A 503 6.48 9.47 32.55
N LEU A 504 5.18 9.36 32.35
CA LEU A 504 4.54 8.57 31.28
C LEU A 504 3.78 9.48 30.33
N VAL A 505 3.64 9.05 29.08
CA VAL A 505 2.79 9.75 28.11
C VAL A 505 1.32 9.62 28.53
N SER A 506 0.63 10.75 28.67
CA SER A 506 -0.75 10.84 29.15
C SER A 506 -1.43 12.12 28.66
N GLY A 507 -2.77 12.18 28.75
CA GLY A 507 -3.54 13.37 28.44
C GLY A 507 -3.60 13.74 26.97
N ILE A 508 -3.36 12.79 26.09
CA ILE A 508 -3.54 12.98 24.64
C ILE A 508 -5.04 13.26 24.37
N SER A 509 -5.29 14.24 23.53
CA SER A 509 -6.65 14.70 23.20
C SER A 509 -7.49 13.59 22.56
N GLU A 510 -8.80 13.60 22.74
CA GLU A 510 -9.76 12.61 22.20
C GLU A 510 -9.87 12.64 20.66
N ASP A 511 -9.49 13.75 20.02
CA ASP A 511 -9.43 13.86 18.55
C ASP A 511 -8.18 13.22 17.94
N VAL A 512 -7.25 12.77 18.77
CA VAL A 512 -6.07 11.98 18.39
C VAL A 512 -6.29 10.53 18.76
N TRP A 513 -6.42 9.68 17.75
CA TRP A 513 -6.68 8.27 17.96
C TRP A 513 -5.44 7.55 18.50
N GLN A 514 -5.56 6.95 19.70
CA GLN A 514 -4.47 6.20 20.34
C GLN A 514 -4.50 4.71 19.94
N TYR A 515 -4.71 4.47 18.66
CA TYR A 515 -4.74 3.12 18.07
C TYR A 515 -3.44 2.36 18.34
N CYS A 516 -3.59 1.09 18.68
CA CYS A 516 -2.50 0.14 18.85
C CYS A 516 -2.59 -1.00 17.82
N ASP A 517 -3.71 -1.76 17.83
CA ASP A 517 -3.87 -2.94 16.99
C ASP A 517 -5.33 -3.41 16.94
N TRP A 518 -5.70 -4.21 15.93
CA TRP A 518 -7.01 -4.83 15.84
C TRP A 518 -7.09 -6.06 16.74
N VAL A 519 -7.71 -5.88 17.89
CA VAL A 519 -7.86 -6.90 18.93
C VAL A 519 -9.31 -7.01 19.39
N THR A 520 -9.82 -8.23 19.52
CA THR A 520 -11.22 -8.48 19.88
C THR A 520 -11.60 -7.81 21.20
N THR A 521 -10.73 -7.89 22.21
CA THR A 521 -10.97 -7.33 23.55
C THR A 521 -10.89 -5.80 23.60
N TRP A 522 -10.37 -5.13 22.56
CA TRP A 522 -10.21 -3.68 22.50
C TRP A 522 -11.33 -2.98 21.73
N GLY A 523 -12.54 -3.59 21.74
CA GLY A 523 -13.71 -2.97 21.17
C GLY A 523 -13.68 -2.86 19.64
N ALA A 524 -13.25 -3.94 18.97
CA ALA A 524 -13.30 -4.05 17.52
C ALA A 524 -14.75 -4.11 17.00
N THR A 525 -15.62 -3.21 17.46
CA THR A 525 -17.02 -3.09 17.01
C THR A 525 -17.32 -1.65 16.61
N ASP A 526 -18.26 -1.45 15.69
CA ASP A 526 -18.63 -0.11 15.22
C ASP A 526 -19.28 0.78 16.29
N THR A 527 -19.73 0.19 17.38
CA THR A 527 -20.34 0.91 18.47
C THR A 527 -19.34 1.47 19.49
N HIS A 528 -18.03 1.09 19.35
CA HIS A 528 -16.99 1.55 20.26
C HIS A 528 -16.13 2.65 19.65
N PRO A 529 -16.08 3.89 20.21
CA PRO A 529 -15.32 5.00 19.62
C PRO A 529 -13.81 4.76 19.61
N ASP A 530 -13.28 4.00 20.58
CA ASP A 530 -11.83 3.76 20.75
C ASP A 530 -11.38 2.40 20.19
N LYS A 531 -11.80 2.07 19.00
CA LYS A 531 -11.43 0.82 18.33
C LYS A 531 -9.93 0.62 18.29
N GLY A 532 -9.48 -0.60 18.64
CA GLY A 532 -8.07 -0.95 18.61
C GLY A 532 -7.20 -0.26 19.67
N VAL A 533 -7.81 0.22 20.77
CA VAL A 533 -7.13 0.89 21.88
C VAL A 533 -7.24 0.01 23.14
N PRO A 534 -6.13 -0.23 23.88
CA PRO A 534 -6.15 -1.01 25.13
C PRO A 534 -7.15 -0.49 26.15
N THR A 535 -8.02 -1.37 26.67
CA THR A 535 -9.16 -0.98 27.52
C THR A 535 -8.75 -0.31 28.83
N SER A 536 -7.72 -0.80 29.50
CA SER A 536 -7.26 -0.20 30.76
C SER A 536 -6.67 1.20 30.56
N GLY A 537 -5.98 1.44 29.47
CA GLY A 537 -5.43 2.76 29.14
C GLY A 537 -6.49 3.83 28.89
N ARG A 538 -7.71 3.46 28.46
CA ARG A 538 -8.81 4.39 28.26
C ARG A 538 -9.31 5.01 29.55
N LYS A 539 -9.12 4.35 30.70
CA LYS A 539 -9.64 4.79 32.00
C LYS A 539 -8.90 6.02 32.54
N ASN A 540 -7.59 6.11 32.28
CA ASN A 540 -6.75 7.17 32.81
C ASN A 540 -5.91 7.88 31.75
N ASN A 541 -6.15 7.59 30.49
CA ASN A 541 -5.39 8.12 29.33
C ASN A 541 -3.87 7.87 29.44
N ARG A 542 -3.46 6.73 30.07
CA ARG A 542 -2.08 6.26 30.16
C ARG A 542 -1.95 4.93 29.46
N HIS A 543 -1.59 4.99 28.18
CA HIS A 543 -1.37 3.80 27.35
C HIS A 543 0.10 3.41 27.42
N THR A 544 0.41 2.32 28.13
CA THR A 544 1.77 1.80 28.29
C THR A 544 2.46 1.58 26.95
N TYR A 545 1.70 1.06 25.94
CA TYR A 545 2.18 0.88 24.59
C TYR A 545 2.75 2.16 23.97
N ILE A 546 2.03 3.30 24.07
CA ILE A 546 2.49 4.59 23.50
C ILE A 546 3.78 5.05 24.17
N SER A 547 3.86 4.95 25.50
CA SER A 547 5.09 5.27 26.23
C SER A 547 6.27 4.39 25.81
N MET A 548 6.05 3.09 25.61
CA MET A 548 7.08 2.14 25.15
C MET A 548 7.51 2.41 23.71
N LEU A 549 6.57 2.65 22.81
CA LEU A 549 6.86 3.00 21.42
C LEU A 549 7.68 4.30 21.36
N TYR A 550 7.30 5.31 22.14
CA TYR A 550 8.05 6.56 22.21
C TYR A 550 9.48 6.33 22.71
N ALA A 551 9.68 5.57 23.80
CA ALA A 551 11.01 5.23 24.31
C ALA A 551 11.86 4.48 23.26
N TYR A 552 11.28 3.55 22.53
CA TYR A 552 11.94 2.80 21.45
C TYR A 552 12.36 3.73 20.31
N VAL A 553 11.47 4.63 19.86
CA VAL A 553 11.74 5.53 18.73
C VAL A 553 12.79 6.59 19.10
N LEU A 554 12.80 7.12 20.33
CA LEU A 554 13.86 8.00 20.82
C LEU A 554 15.25 7.36 20.69
N GLN A 555 15.39 6.05 21.05
CA GLN A 555 16.66 5.33 20.90
C GLN A 555 17.08 5.18 19.44
N GLN A 556 16.13 4.83 18.54
CA GLN A 556 16.43 4.69 17.11
C GLN A 556 16.82 6.05 16.50
N ALA A 557 16.10 7.12 16.85
CA ALA A 557 16.42 8.47 16.41
C ALA A 557 17.76 8.98 16.97
N ALA A 558 18.12 8.64 18.21
CA ALA A 558 19.42 8.98 18.77
C ALA A 558 20.57 8.35 17.96
N GLN A 559 20.44 7.07 17.58
CA GLN A 559 21.40 6.40 16.71
C GLN A 559 21.52 7.11 15.33
N LEU A 560 20.37 7.45 14.73
CA LEU A 560 20.32 8.20 13.49
C LEU A 560 21.03 9.55 13.61
N LEU A 561 20.76 10.32 14.68
CA LEU A 561 21.32 11.65 14.88
C LEU A 561 22.83 11.63 15.06
N ARG A 562 23.41 10.61 15.71
CA ARG A 562 24.87 10.42 15.77
C ARG A 562 25.45 10.24 14.37
N GLN A 563 24.82 9.42 13.52
CA GLN A 563 25.29 9.16 12.15
C GLN A 563 25.22 10.40 11.24
N VAL A 564 24.24 11.28 11.47
CA VAL A 564 24.11 12.52 10.70
C VAL A 564 24.80 13.74 11.33
N GLY A 565 25.61 13.52 12.38
CA GLY A 565 26.46 14.56 12.98
C GLY A 565 25.71 15.51 13.94
N ARG A 566 24.78 14.98 14.72
CA ARG A 566 24.02 15.69 15.76
C ARG A 566 24.14 14.99 17.13
N PRO A 567 25.36 14.81 17.67
CA PRO A 567 25.56 14.02 18.89
C PRO A 567 24.86 14.62 20.13
N GLY A 568 24.80 15.96 20.27
CA GLY A 568 24.13 16.60 21.40
C GLY A 568 22.62 16.28 21.47
N ASN A 569 21.90 16.33 20.33
CA ASN A 569 20.51 15.92 20.28
C ASN A 569 20.36 14.41 20.54
N ALA A 570 21.30 13.60 20.08
CA ALA A 570 21.29 12.16 20.34
C ALA A 570 21.41 11.85 21.83
N ASP A 571 22.31 12.53 22.56
CA ASP A 571 22.50 12.36 24.01
C ASP A 571 21.24 12.79 24.78
N GLU A 572 20.60 13.86 24.34
CA GLU A 572 19.33 14.33 24.90
C GLU A 572 18.21 13.27 24.70
N TYR A 573 18.05 12.74 23.50
CA TYR A 573 17.04 11.69 23.23
C TYR A 573 17.29 10.40 24.03
N GLU A 574 18.56 10.00 24.20
CA GLU A 574 18.90 8.85 25.05
C GLU A 574 18.56 9.09 26.52
N THR A 575 18.75 10.33 27.01
CA THR A 575 18.38 10.74 28.37
C THR A 575 16.86 10.65 28.56
N ARG A 576 16.08 11.19 27.63
CA ARG A 576 14.61 11.11 27.64
C ARG A 576 14.15 9.64 27.60
N ALA A 577 14.69 8.83 26.70
CA ALA A 577 14.40 7.40 26.59
C ALA A 577 14.70 6.65 27.89
N SER A 578 15.80 6.96 28.55
CA SER A 578 16.19 6.34 29.82
C SER A 578 15.23 6.69 30.95
N SER A 579 14.83 7.95 31.06
CA SER A 579 13.86 8.42 32.05
C SER A 579 12.49 7.75 31.85
N LEU A 580 12.03 7.69 30.62
CA LEU A 580 10.75 7.08 30.25
C LEU A 580 10.75 5.55 30.53
N ARG A 581 11.83 4.84 30.19
CA ARG A 581 12.00 3.41 30.52
C ARG A 581 11.95 3.14 32.02
N ALA A 582 12.59 4.00 32.81
CA ALA A 582 12.54 3.88 34.28
C ALA A 582 11.12 4.09 34.82
N ALA A 583 10.39 5.07 34.30
CA ALA A 583 8.99 5.34 34.65
C ALA A 583 8.07 4.16 34.28
N ILE A 584 8.21 3.62 33.06
CA ILE A 584 7.44 2.46 32.61
C ILE A 584 7.71 1.24 33.51
N LYS A 585 8.99 0.92 33.81
CA LYS A 585 9.33 -0.20 34.70
C LYS A 585 8.75 -0.02 36.09
N LYS A 586 8.70 1.22 36.59
CA LYS A 586 8.20 1.52 37.93
C LYS A 586 6.67 1.45 38.03
N HIS A 587 5.95 1.95 37.01
CA HIS A 587 4.51 2.20 37.08
C HIS A 587 3.64 1.24 36.28
N CYS A 588 4.22 0.54 35.28
CA CYS A 588 3.52 -0.34 34.36
C CYS A 588 4.07 -1.78 34.37
N TYR A 589 4.72 -2.21 35.44
CA TYR A 589 5.23 -3.58 35.65
C TYR A 589 4.77 -4.12 36.99
N ASP A 590 4.06 -5.24 37.00
CA ASP A 590 3.47 -5.84 38.19
C ASP A 590 4.43 -6.79 38.99
N GLY A 591 5.70 -6.84 38.60
CA GLY A 591 6.69 -7.77 39.12
C GLY A 591 6.85 -9.03 38.26
N SER A 592 5.91 -9.30 37.36
CA SER A 592 5.92 -10.46 36.46
C SER A 592 5.79 -10.06 34.98
N PHE A 593 4.85 -9.16 34.63
CA PHE A 593 4.55 -8.73 33.29
C PHE A 593 4.30 -7.22 33.21
N PHE A 594 4.46 -6.65 32.03
CA PHE A 594 4.05 -5.29 31.75
C PHE A 594 2.54 -5.23 31.52
N THR A 595 1.90 -4.23 32.08
CA THR A 595 0.47 -3.97 32.04
C THR A 595 0.14 -2.95 30.95
N ASP A 596 -1.09 -2.95 30.44
CA ASP A 596 -1.52 -2.00 29.40
C ASP A 596 -1.71 -0.57 29.90
N SER A 597 -1.78 -0.37 31.23
CA SER A 597 -1.84 0.92 31.91
C SER A 597 -1.22 0.83 33.32
N THR A 598 -1.29 1.92 34.09
CA THR A 598 -0.82 2.01 35.48
C THR A 598 -1.80 1.35 36.45
N ALA A 599 -1.30 0.94 37.64
CA ALA A 599 -2.06 0.18 38.62
C ALA A 599 -3.27 0.93 39.24
N ASP A 600 -3.39 2.24 39.03
CA ASP A 600 -4.52 3.05 39.53
C ASP A 600 -5.86 2.74 38.84
N VAL A 601 -5.88 1.99 37.73
CA VAL A 601 -7.12 1.46 37.12
C VAL A 601 -7.63 0.18 37.77
N ALA A 602 -6.88 -0.39 38.74
CA ALA A 602 -7.25 -1.52 39.60
C ALA A 602 -7.89 -2.72 38.87
N ASP A 603 -9.21 -2.94 39.05
CA ASP A 603 -9.92 -4.10 38.51
C ASP A 603 -10.01 -4.11 36.97
N ASP A 604 -9.77 -2.96 36.31
CA ASP A 604 -9.75 -2.85 34.84
C ASP A 604 -8.35 -3.06 34.23
N LEU A 605 -7.35 -3.45 35.03
CA LEU A 605 -5.98 -3.64 34.57
C LEU A 605 -5.87 -4.84 33.62
N SER A 606 -5.44 -4.58 32.38
CA SER A 606 -5.29 -5.57 31.33
C SER A 606 -3.83 -5.83 30.95
N TYR A 607 -3.63 -6.91 30.21
CA TYR A 607 -2.33 -7.34 29.71
C TYR A 607 -2.42 -7.59 28.21
N SER A 608 -1.34 -7.28 27.50
CA SER A 608 -1.21 -7.56 26.08
C SER A 608 0.17 -8.09 25.72
N GLN A 609 0.24 -8.87 24.65
CA GLN A 609 1.51 -9.25 24.01
C GLN A 609 2.26 -8.01 23.53
N HIS A 610 1.54 -6.99 23.09
CA HIS A 610 2.09 -5.70 22.60
C HIS A 610 2.99 -5.03 23.63
N CYS A 611 2.54 -4.92 24.89
CA CYS A 611 3.37 -4.34 25.95
C CYS A 611 4.61 -5.18 26.26
N GLN A 612 4.54 -6.51 26.18
CA GLN A 612 5.72 -7.35 26.36
C GLN A 612 6.72 -7.15 25.21
N VAL A 613 6.22 -7.14 23.97
CA VAL A 613 7.02 -6.94 22.75
C VAL A 613 7.73 -5.58 22.77
N PHE A 614 6.98 -4.50 22.99
CA PHE A 614 7.58 -3.16 22.99
C PHE A 614 8.44 -2.86 24.21
N ALA A 615 8.19 -3.50 25.35
CA ALA A 615 9.12 -3.47 26.49
C ALA A 615 10.50 -4.04 26.09
N VAL A 616 10.52 -5.17 25.40
CA VAL A 616 11.77 -5.80 24.92
C VAL A 616 12.45 -4.92 23.88
N LEU A 617 11.72 -4.42 22.87
CA LEU A 617 12.28 -3.54 21.82
C LEU A 617 12.86 -2.25 22.40
N ALA A 618 12.21 -1.68 23.43
CA ALA A 618 12.71 -0.50 24.16
C ALA A 618 13.83 -0.83 25.18
N GLY A 619 14.20 -2.10 25.36
CA GLY A 619 15.26 -2.51 26.26
C GLY A 619 14.93 -2.25 27.75
N ILE A 620 13.64 -2.38 28.15
CA ILE A 620 13.20 -2.14 29.53
C ILE A 620 13.49 -3.34 30.45
N PRO A 621 13.14 -4.61 30.07
CA PRO A 621 13.48 -5.76 30.89
C PRO A 621 14.97 -6.09 30.81
N SER A 622 15.50 -6.73 31.84
CA SER A 622 16.86 -7.27 31.81
C SER A 622 16.98 -8.42 30.80
N PRO A 623 18.20 -8.72 30.28
CA PRO A 623 18.40 -9.86 29.36
C PRO A 623 17.93 -11.20 29.94
N LYS A 624 17.91 -11.38 31.27
CA LYS A 624 17.42 -12.59 31.94
C LYS A 624 15.88 -12.67 31.96
N GLU A 625 15.18 -11.53 32.03
CA GLU A 625 13.73 -11.47 32.08
C GLU A 625 13.11 -11.61 30.67
N THR A 626 13.81 -11.13 29.65
CA THR A 626 13.32 -11.01 28.25
C THR A 626 12.77 -12.33 27.68
N PRO A 627 13.49 -13.47 27.72
CA PRO A 627 12.98 -14.74 27.22
C PRO A 627 11.67 -15.16 27.88
N ARG A 628 11.60 -15.09 29.22
CA ARG A 628 10.41 -15.47 30.00
C ARG A 628 9.20 -14.62 29.65
N LEU A 629 9.40 -13.30 29.55
CA LEU A 629 8.30 -12.36 29.22
C LEU A 629 7.63 -12.76 27.90
N LEU A 630 8.43 -13.01 26.86
CA LEU A 630 7.89 -13.35 25.54
C LEU A 630 7.30 -14.76 25.52
N THR A 631 8.04 -15.77 25.96
CA THR A 631 7.56 -17.16 25.90
C THR A 631 6.28 -17.35 26.69
N GLN A 632 6.18 -16.79 27.91
CA GLN A 632 4.99 -16.94 28.73
C GLN A 632 3.79 -16.12 28.21
N SER A 633 3.98 -14.91 27.70
CA SER A 633 2.87 -14.10 27.18
C SER A 633 2.31 -14.61 25.85
N PHE A 634 3.10 -15.36 25.08
CA PHE A 634 2.66 -15.99 23.84
C PHE A 634 2.19 -17.45 24.00
N ASP A 635 2.46 -18.07 25.14
CA ASP A 635 1.94 -19.39 25.50
C ASP A 635 0.82 -19.27 26.54
N GLN A 636 -0.41 -19.37 26.08
CA GLN A 636 -1.60 -19.23 26.95
C GLN A 636 -1.66 -20.24 28.10
N SER A 637 -1.02 -21.40 27.96
CA SER A 637 -0.97 -22.41 29.02
C SER A 637 -0.08 -22.02 30.18
N SER A 638 0.83 -21.06 29.98
CA SER A 638 1.86 -20.67 30.97
C SER A 638 1.68 -19.27 31.55
N THR A 639 0.57 -18.60 31.29
CA THR A 639 0.31 -17.19 31.67
C THR A 639 0.00 -16.97 33.15
N ALA A 640 0.08 -18.00 33.99
CA ALA A 640 -0.27 -17.94 35.41
C ALA A 640 -1.68 -17.35 35.66
N GLY A 641 -2.63 -17.67 34.81
CA GLY A 641 -4.04 -17.23 34.92
C GLY A 641 -4.31 -15.81 34.38
N LYS A 642 -3.32 -15.17 33.72
CA LYS A 642 -3.51 -13.88 33.08
C LYS A 642 -3.95 -14.07 31.63
N ASP A 643 -4.90 -13.26 31.18
CA ASP A 643 -5.36 -13.23 29.79
C ASP A 643 -4.64 -12.11 29.02
N PHE A 644 -3.91 -12.48 27.97
CA PHE A 644 -3.16 -11.55 27.14
C PHE A 644 -3.89 -11.27 25.84
N SER A 645 -4.19 -10.01 25.56
CA SER A 645 -4.58 -9.57 24.24
C SER A 645 -3.48 -9.89 23.22
N LYS A 646 -3.86 -10.57 22.11
CA LYS A 646 -2.90 -11.11 21.14
C LYS A 646 -2.51 -10.07 20.10
N CYS A 647 -1.25 -10.13 19.65
CA CYS A 647 -0.78 -9.42 18.47
C CYS A 647 -1.48 -9.92 17.20
N SER A 648 -1.96 -8.99 16.36
CA SER A 648 -2.42 -9.30 15.01
C SER A 648 -1.24 -9.41 14.02
N TYR A 649 -1.53 -9.61 12.73
CA TYR A 649 -0.49 -9.81 11.70
C TYR A 649 0.48 -8.62 11.59
N VAL A 650 0.01 -7.38 11.73
CA VAL A 650 0.90 -6.21 11.70
C VAL A 650 1.90 -6.22 12.85
N MET A 651 1.47 -6.65 14.03
CA MET A 651 2.33 -6.68 15.22
C MET A 651 3.29 -7.88 15.23
N MET A 652 3.05 -8.90 14.39
CA MET A 652 3.98 -10.02 14.22
C MET A 652 5.35 -9.58 13.72
N PHE A 653 5.45 -8.53 12.92
CA PHE A 653 6.72 -7.92 12.53
C PHE A 653 7.54 -7.50 13.77
N TYR A 654 6.90 -6.82 14.72
CA TYR A 654 7.55 -6.35 15.96
C TYR A 654 7.79 -7.50 16.94
N ALA A 655 6.85 -8.43 17.05
CA ALA A 655 6.99 -9.61 17.90
C ALA A 655 8.22 -10.46 17.52
N LEU A 656 8.39 -10.75 16.22
CA LEU A 656 9.54 -11.51 15.74
C LEU A 656 10.86 -10.74 15.96
N ARG A 657 10.87 -9.41 15.86
CA ARG A 657 12.04 -8.59 16.27
C ARG A 657 12.36 -8.75 17.75
N ALA A 658 11.34 -8.72 18.62
CA ALA A 658 11.52 -8.91 20.05
C ALA A 658 12.02 -10.32 20.37
N PHE A 659 11.47 -11.37 19.75
CA PHE A 659 11.96 -12.74 19.89
C PHE A 659 13.43 -12.89 19.43
N ALA A 660 13.81 -12.27 18.33
CA ALA A 660 15.20 -12.27 17.84
C ALA A 660 16.16 -11.57 18.80
N GLN A 661 15.69 -10.50 19.49
CA GLN A 661 16.45 -9.81 20.53
C GLN A 661 16.55 -10.64 21.83
N ALA A 662 15.56 -11.49 22.12
CA ALA A 662 15.55 -12.35 23.29
C ALA A 662 16.57 -13.50 23.22
N GLY A 663 17.02 -13.87 22.04
CA GLY A 663 18.04 -14.88 21.81
C GLY A 663 17.67 -15.90 20.73
N ASP A 664 18.68 -16.56 20.20
CA ASP A 664 18.52 -17.43 19.03
C ASP A 664 17.58 -18.60 19.31
N SER A 665 17.76 -19.31 20.43
CA SER A 665 16.89 -20.45 20.78
C SER A 665 15.44 -20.07 21.00
N VAL A 666 15.19 -18.88 21.57
CA VAL A 666 13.83 -18.37 21.83
C VAL A 666 13.14 -18.03 20.51
N TYR A 667 13.87 -17.40 19.58
CA TYR A 667 13.37 -17.11 18.26
C TYR A 667 13.08 -18.37 17.44
N GLU A 668 14.01 -19.32 17.42
CA GLU A 668 13.91 -20.56 16.66
C GLU A 668 12.73 -21.43 17.14
N GLU A 669 12.51 -21.50 18.44
CA GLU A 669 11.35 -22.20 18.99
C GLU A 669 10.03 -21.55 18.58
N TYR A 670 9.95 -20.23 18.54
CA TYR A 670 8.74 -19.51 18.17
C TYR A 670 8.50 -19.47 16.66
N TYR A 671 9.57 -19.43 15.85
CA TYR A 671 9.52 -19.27 14.40
C TYR A 671 8.57 -20.26 13.71
N SER A 672 8.63 -21.54 14.07
CA SER A 672 7.79 -22.57 13.47
C SER A 672 6.28 -22.35 13.70
N LYS A 673 5.93 -21.77 14.85
CA LYS A 673 4.55 -21.48 15.25
C LYS A 673 4.04 -20.17 14.64
N ALA A 674 4.94 -19.22 14.38
CA ALA A 674 4.62 -17.89 13.86
C ALA A 674 3.89 -17.95 12.52
N TRP A 675 4.17 -18.94 11.68
CA TRP A 675 3.60 -19.08 10.33
C TRP A 675 2.28 -19.84 10.24
N ASN A 676 1.75 -20.36 11.36
CA ASN A 676 0.48 -21.08 11.36
C ASN A 676 -0.69 -20.25 10.79
N PRO A 677 -0.85 -18.96 11.08
CA PRO A 677 -1.88 -18.15 10.44
C PRO A 677 -1.69 -18.05 8.91
N TRP A 678 -0.46 -17.86 8.42
CA TRP A 678 -0.16 -17.80 6.99
C TRP A 678 -0.46 -19.13 6.27
N LYS A 679 -0.11 -20.26 6.87
CA LYS A 679 -0.47 -21.60 6.36
C LYS A 679 -1.98 -21.77 6.28
N LYS A 680 -2.73 -21.36 7.33
CA LYS A 680 -4.19 -21.37 7.33
C LYS A 680 -4.80 -20.51 6.22
N MET A 681 -4.23 -19.34 5.94
CA MET A 681 -4.66 -18.52 4.80
C MET A 681 -4.45 -19.24 3.47
N LEU A 682 -3.30 -19.91 3.28
CA LEU A 682 -3.04 -20.72 2.09
C LEU A 682 -4.00 -21.91 1.96
N ASP A 683 -4.32 -22.58 3.06
CA ASP A 683 -5.28 -23.71 3.10
C ASP A 683 -6.70 -23.24 2.77
N ASN A 684 -7.03 -21.99 3.09
CA ASN A 684 -8.30 -21.34 2.69
C ASN A 684 -8.24 -20.71 1.28
N ASN A 685 -7.27 -21.11 0.46
CA ASN A 685 -7.09 -20.67 -0.93
C ASN A 685 -6.90 -19.16 -1.10
N LEU A 686 -6.36 -18.43 -0.10
CA LEU A 686 -5.94 -17.07 -0.29
C LEU A 686 -4.73 -16.99 -1.23
N THR A 687 -4.68 -15.93 -2.00
CA THR A 687 -3.58 -15.62 -2.91
C THR A 687 -2.89 -14.31 -2.58
N THR A 688 -3.37 -13.65 -1.55
CA THR A 688 -2.82 -12.46 -0.89
C THR A 688 -3.04 -12.61 0.61
N TRP A 689 -2.43 -11.77 1.44
CA TRP A 689 -2.54 -11.85 2.90
C TRP A 689 -3.69 -11.01 3.43
N GLU A 690 -4.51 -11.57 4.31
CA GLU A 690 -5.58 -10.83 4.98
C GLU A 690 -5.04 -9.81 5.98
N GLU A 691 -5.86 -8.81 6.29
CA GLU A 691 -5.56 -7.70 7.20
C GLU A 691 -5.39 -8.19 8.64
N ASP A 692 -6.40 -8.88 9.14
CA ASP A 692 -6.47 -9.45 10.49
C ASP A 692 -7.49 -10.60 10.56
N ASP A 693 -7.35 -11.47 11.55
CA ASP A 693 -8.24 -12.61 11.78
C ASP A 693 -9.47 -12.26 12.64
N VAL A 694 -9.53 -11.03 13.16
CA VAL A 694 -10.61 -10.57 14.05
C VAL A 694 -11.82 -10.10 13.23
N ARG A 695 -11.57 -9.21 12.27
CA ARG A 695 -12.59 -8.62 11.42
C ARG A 695 -12.73 -9.36 10.10
N GLN A 696 -11.66 -9.96 9.60
CA GLN A 696 -11.55 -10.63 8.31
C GLN A 696 -12.04 -9.74 7.14
N ARG A 697 -11.80 -8.43 7.23
CA ARG A 697 -12.32 -7.45 6.29
C ARG A 697 -11.63 -7.56 4.93
N SER A 698 -10.36 -7.26 4.85
CA SER A 698 -9.57 -7.28 3.63
C SER A 698 -8.77 -8.57 3.48
N ASP A 699 -8.77 -9.15 2.27
CA ASP A 699 -7.92 -10.29 1.90
C ASP A 699 -6.60 -9.88 1.25
N CYS A 700 -6.30 -8.58 1.18
CA CYS A 700 -5.04 -8.09 0.62
C CYS A 700 -4.54 -6.90 1.43
N HIS A 701 -3.55 -7.15 2.32
CA HIS A 701 -2.97 -6.12 3.16
C HIS A 701 -1.45 -6.30 3.23
N ALA A 702 -0.69 -5.27 2.79
CA ALA A 702 0.76 -5.41 2.57
C ALA A 702 1.55 -5.71 3.84
N TRP A 703 1.08 -5.30 5.02
CA TRP A 703 1.74 -5.60 6.30
C TRP A 703 1.83 -7.11 6.60
N GLY A 704 0.94 -7.95 5.99
CA GLY A 704 1.02 -9.41 6.08
C GLY A 704 2.25 -10.01 5.38
N SER A 705 3.01 -9.22 4.60
CA SER A 705 4.22 -9.69 3.90
C SER A 705 5.47 -9.77 4.80
N VAL A 706 5.28 -9.88 6.10
CA VAL A 706 6.33 -10.10 7.12
C VAL A 706 7.33 -11.20 6.74
N PRO A 707 6.93 -12.32 6.11
CA PRO A 707 7.87 -13.38 5.72
C PRO A 707 9.06 -12.88 4.89
N ILE A 708 8.89 -11.83 4.05
CA ILE A 708 9.99 -11.27 3.26
C ILE A 708 11.13 -10.81 4.17
N TYR A 709 10.80 -10.07 5.24
CA TYR A 709 11.80 -9.57 6.17
C TYR A 709 12.46 -10.72 6.94
N GLU A 710 11.67 -11.64 7.47
CA GLU A 710 12.17 -12.75 8.29
C GLU A 710 13.09 -13.69 7.50
N PHE A 711 12.69 -14.05 6.29
CA PHE A 711 13.47 -14.94 5.43
C PHE A 711 14.81 -14.32 5.04
N CYS A 712 14.82 -13.02 4.71
CA CYS A 712 16.03 -12.31 4.31
C CYS A 712 16.94 -11.98 5.51
N THR A 713 16.37 -11.43 6.60
CA THR A 713 17.19 -10.84 7.66
C THR A 713 17.43 -11.76 8.84
N GLU A 714 16.48 -12.63 9.18
CA GLU A 714 16.62 -13.55 10.30
C GLU A 714 17.07 -14.94 9.85
N VAL A 715 16.40 -15.55 8.86
CA VAL A 715 16.77 -16.90 8.44
C VAL A 715 18.05 -16.87 7.60
N ALA A 716 18.09 -16.12 6.50
CA ALA A 716 19.32 -15.93 5.72
C ALA A 716 20.38 -15.11 6.47
N GLY A 717 19.97 -14.31 7.44
CA GLY A 717 20.86 -13.63 8.37
C GLY A 717 21.58 -12.41 7.80
N VAL A 718 21.05 -11.75 6.79
CA VAL A 718 21.68 -10.59 6.14
C VAL A 718 21.09 -9.29 6.70
N LYS A 719 21.83 -8.59 7.56
CA LYS A 719 21.36 -7.38 8.24
C LYS A 719 22.29 -6.19 8.04
N PRO A 720 21.79 -5.02 7.63
CA PRO A 720 22.58 -3.79 7.65
C PRO A 720 22.95 -3.38 9.09
N LEU A 721 24.21 -2.98 9.29
CA LEU A 721 24.72 -2.43 10.57
C LEU A 721 25.14 -0.96 10.47
N ALA A 722 25.34 -0.44 9.26
CA ALA A 722 25.74 0.94 9.05
C ALA A 722 25.01 1.53 7.84
N ALA A 723 24.89 2.86 7.85
CA ALA A 723 24.21 3.63 6.82
C ALA A 723 24.64 3.26 5.39
N GLY A 724 23.69 3.06 4.50
CA GLY A 724 23.91 2.66 3.12
C GLY A 724 24.39 1.21 2.97
N CYS A 725 24.06 0.31 3.90
CA CYS A 725 24.50 -1.09 3.92
C CYS A 725 26.04 -1.26 3.82
N LYS A 726 26.80 -0.26 4.24
CA LYS A 726 28.28 -0.28 4.18
C LYS A 726 28.90 -1.32 5.10
N LYS A 727 28.20 -1.70 6.16
CA LYS A 727 28.57 -2.75 7.08
C LYS A 727 27.37 -3.69 7.26
N LEU A 728 27.63 -5.00 7.19
CA LEU A 728 26.63 -6.04 7.26
C LEU A 728 26.95 -7.00 8.41
N LEU A 729 25.90 -7.48 9.07
CA LEU A 729 25.96 -8.69 9.88
C LEU A 729 25.45 -9.86 9.02
N PHE A 730 26.26 -10.92 8.95
CA PHE A 730 25.87 -12.21 8.39
C PHE A 730 25.70 -13.22 9.53
N LYS A 731 24.44 -13.45 9.93
CA LYS A 731 24.09 -14.34 11.05
C LYS A 731 22.97 -15.30 10.63
N PRO A 732 23.28 -16.34 9.82
CA PRO A 732 22.27 -17.27 9.33
C PRO A 732 21.77 -18.19 10.45
N ARG A 733 20.46 -18.52 10.46
CA ARG A 733 19.84 -19.45 11.37
C ARG A 733 19.72 -20.82 10.73
N LEU A 734 20.84 -21.53 10.69
CA LEU A 734 21.00 -22.79 9.94
C LEU A 734 20.11 -23.94 10.46
N ALA A 735 19.61 -23.85 11.71
CA ALA A 735 18.72 -24.85 12.29
C ALA A 735 17.28 -24.79 11.72
N LEU A 736 16.86 -23.64 11.18
CA LEU A 736 15.47 -23.42 10.72
C LEU A 736 15.19 -24.04 9.35
N SER A 737 16.21 -24.27 8.52
CA SER A 737 16.05 -24.81 7.19
C SER A 737 17.27 -25.64 6.76
N GLN A 738 17.07 -26.67 5.92
CA GLN A 738 18.13 -27.59 5.53
C GLN A 738 18.81 -27.25 4.20
N ASN A 739 18.05 -26.73 3.23
CA ASN A 739 18.57 -26.44 1.88
C ASN A 739 17.91 -25.14 1.41
N VAL A 740 18.67 -24.05 1.43
CA VAL A 740 18.16 -22.71 1.10
C VAL A 740 19.04 -22.02 0.09
N GLU A 741 18.44 -21.30 -0.84
CA GLU A 741 19.08 -20.32 -1.71
C GLU A 741 18.25 -19.01 -1.64
N VAL A 742 18.89 -17.92 -1.23
CA VAL A 742 18.24 -16.62 -1.02
C VAL A 742 19.02 -15.53 -1.71
N LYS A 743 18.31 -14.59 -2.33
CA LYS A 743 18.87 -13.32 -2.77
C LYS A 743 18.22 -12.18 -1.99
N VAL A 744 19.02 -11.23 -1.54
CA VAL A 744 18.60 -10.09 -0.72
C VAL A 744 19.17 -8.81 -1.31
N ALA A 745 18.30 -7.87 -1.70
CA ALA A 745 18.74 -6.57 -2.17
C ALA A 745 19.24 -5.70 -0.98
N LEU A 746 20.35 -4.99 -1.19
CA LEU A 746 21.05 -4.19 -0.19
C LEU A 746 21.30 -2.78 -0.74
N GLY A 747 20.32 -1.88 -0.56
CA GLY A 747 20.34 -0.57 -1.20
C GLY A 747 20.24 -0.68 -2.73
N GLN A 748 20.57 0.41 -3.43
CA GLN A 748 20.30 0.50 -4.88
C GLN A 748 21.15 -0.47 -5.73
N ASP A 749 22.36 -0.77 -5.28
CA ASP A 749 23.40 -1.29 -6.15
C ASP A 749 24.06 -2.58 -5.66
N ASN A 750 23.60 -3.23 -4.60
CA ASN A 750 24.21 -4.45 -4.10
C ASN A 750 23.19 -5.54 -3.87
N LEU A 751 23.60 -6.78 -4.10
CA LEU A 751 22.79 -7.96 -3.90
C LEU A 751 23.62 -8.99 -3.13
N ALA A 752 23.06 -9.49 -2.03
CA ALA A 752 23.61 -10.65 -1.32
C ALA A 752 22.97 -11.94 -1.84
N THR A 753 23.78 -12.95 -2.09
CA THR A 753 23.32 -14.32 -2.34
C THR A 753 23.80 -15.21 -1.22
N VAL A 754 22.87 -15.88 -0.55
CA VAL A 754 23.13 -16.82 0.54
C VAL A 754 22.63 -18.18 0.14
N ALA A 755 23.45 -19.20 0.30
CA ALA A 755 23.03 -20.58 0.08
C ALA A 755 23.64 -21.50 1.12
N TRP A 756 22.88 -22.51 1.54
CA TRP A 756 23.43 -23.61 2.32
C TRP A 756 22.74 -24.93 2.04
N LYS A 757 23.47 -25.98 2.34
CA LYS A 757 23.00 -27.35 2.24
C LYS A 757 23.48 -28.17 3.42
N SER A 758 22.54 -28.83 4.07
CA SER A 758 22.84 -29.77 5.16
C SER A 758 23.14 -31.15 4.60
N GLU A 759 24.29 -31.76 5.01
CA GLU A 759 24.68 -33.09 4.67
C GLU A 759 24.94 -33.90 5.96
N GLY A 760 24.60 -35.21 5.97
CA GLY A 760 24.82 -36.10 7.10
C GLY A 760 23.57 -36.78 7.65
N SER A 761 23.73 -37.67 8.63
CA SER A 761 22.64 -38.39 9.32
C SER A 761 22.34 -37.78 10.68
N GLN A 762 21.20 -38.17 11.31
CA GLN A 762 20.82 -37.70 12.67
C GLN A 762 21.99 -37.78 13.65
N GLY A 763 22.39 -36.65 14.22
CA GLY A 763 23.43 -36.51 15.24
C GLY A 763 24.82 -36.06 14.75
N LYS A 764 25.05 -35.91 13.42
CA LYS A 764 26.22 -35.27 12.83
C LYS A 764 25.83 -34.63 11.49
N LYS A 765 25.21 -33.50 11.53
CA LYS A 765 24.90 -32.71 10.32
C LYS A 765 25.98 -31.66 10.11
N THR A 766 26.58 -31.64 8.94
CA THR A 766 27.48 -30.59 8.48
C THR A 766 26.72 -29.71 7.48
N VAL A 767 26.79 -28.43 7.67
CA VAL A 767 26.16 -27.44 6.78
C VAL A 767 27.25 -26.68 6.06
N LYS A 768 27.20 -26.73 4.73
CA LYS A 768 28.07 -25.91 3.85
C LYS A 768 27.34 -24.64 3.53
N VAL A 769 27.93 -23.50 3.87
CA VAL A 769 27.35 -22.18 3.72
C VAL A 769 28.18 -21.34 2.79
N SER A 770 27.52 -20.69 1.83
CA SER A 770 28.09 -19.72 0.90
C SER A 770 27.35 -18.38 1.06
N PHE A 771 28.10 -17.30 1.21
CA PHE A 771 27.64 -15.93 1.20
C PHE A 771 28.44 -15.15 0.15
N LYS A 772 27.74 -14.44 -0.76
CA LYS A 772 28.34 -13.64 -1.83
C LYS A 772 27.65 -12.30 -1.96
N LEU A 773 28.43 -11.27 -2.24
CA LEU A 773 27.95 -9.91 -2.53
C LEU A 773 28.35 -9.53 -3.96
N GLU A 774 27.51 -8.77 -4.67
CA GLU A 774 27.90 -8.18 -5.96
C GLU A 774 28.95 -7.06 -5.80
N LYS A 775 28.89 -6.32 -4.68
CA LYS A 775 29.88 -5.30 -4.33
C LYS A 775 30.39 -5.56 -2.92
N LYS A 776 31.71 -5.33 -2.71
CA LYS A 776 32.33 -5.46 -1.39
C LYS A 776 31.67 -4.58 -0.34
N ALA A 777 31.53 -5.13 0.87
CA ALA A 777 31.11 -4.42 2.06
C ALA A 777 31.91 -4.91 3.27
N GLN A 778 31.93 -4.13 4.35
CA GLN A 778 32.44 -4.64 5.61
C GLN A 778 31.47 -5.69 6.16
N VAL A 779 31.96 -6.89 6.46
CA VAL A 779 31.11 -8.02 6.91
C VAL A 779 31.57 -8.53 8.27
N ILE A 780 30.65 -8.61 9.20
CA ILE A 780 30.79 -9.38 10.44
C ILE A 780 29.98 -10.65 10.27
N SER A 781 30.61 -11.84 10.44
CA SER A 781 29.83 -13.09 10.53
C SER A 781 29.67 -13.52 11.98
N GLN A 782 28.50 -14.09 12.29
CA GLN A 782 28.22 -14.73 13.56
C GLN A 782 27.47 -16.05 13.33
N LEU A 783 28.18 -17.14 13.35
CA LEU A 783 27.61 -18.47 13.20
C LEU A 783 26.95 -18.93 14.50
N PRO A 784 25.99 -19.88 14.44
CA PRO A 784 25.37 -20.45 15.65
C PRO A 784 26.42 -20.95 16.64
N GLY A 785 26.33 -20.48 17.89
CA GLY A 785 27.27 -20.87 18.95
C GLY A 785 28.72 -20.36 18.80
N LYS A 786 29.00 -19.43 17.88
CA LYS A 786 30.35 -18.86 17.68
C LYS A 786 30.34 -17.37 18.02
N GLU A 787 31.51 -16.86 18.42
CA GLU A 787 31.74 -15.44 18.59
C GLU A 787 31.72 -14.72 17.23
N PRO A 788 31.31 -13.43 17.16
CA PRO A 788 31.36 -12.64 15.95
C PRO A 788 32.79 -12.49 15.40
N VAL A 789 32.95 -12.59 14.09
CA VAL A 789 34.23 -12.42 13.39
C VAL A 789 34.09 -11.26 12.39
N ASP A 790 34.92 -10.24 12.50
CA ASP A 790 35.03 -9.15 11.51
C ASP A 790 35.99 -9.54 10.40
N HIS A 791 35.48 -9.63 9.16
CA HIS A 791 36.25 -10.02 7.98
C HIS A 791 36.80 -8.82 7.19
N GLY A 792 36.50 -7.59 7.63
CA GLY A 792 36.80 -6.39 6.84
C GLY A 792 35.92 -6.31 5.58
N GLU A 793 36.46 -5.66 4.53
CA GLU A 793 35.79 -5.54 3.23
C GLU A 793 35.95 -6.83 2.40
N ILE A 794 34.87 -7.57 2.23
CA ILE A 794 34.80 -8.79 1.44
C ILE A 794 33.59 -8.80 0.50
N ASP A 795 33.64 -9.66 -0.51
CA ASP A 795 32.53 -9.97 -1.42
C ASP A 795 32.10 -11.44 -1.38
N GLN A 796 32.83 -12.30 -0.64
CA GLN A 796 32.45 -13.68 -0.47
C GLN A 796 32.93 -14.26 0.85
N LEU A 797 32.19 -15.26 1.36
CA LEU A 797 32.55 -16.05 2.52
C LEU A 797 31.98 -17.46 2.36
N GLU A 798 32.85 -18.47 2.58
CA GLU A 798 32.43 -19.87 2.55
C GLU A 798 32.95 -20.56 3.82
N PHE A 799 32.12 -21.39 4.42
CA PHE A 799 32.51 -22.17 5.60
C PHE A 799 31.65 -23.42 5.77
N GLU A 800 32.17 -24.35 6.57
CA GLU A 800 31.43 -25.50 7.06
C GLU A 800 31.12 -25.33 8.55
N HIS A 801 29.90 -25.66 8.94
CA HIS A 801 29.42 -25.62 10.32
C HIS A 801 28.80 -26.95 10.70
N GLN A 802 29.08 -27.44 11.90
CA GLN A 802 28.45 -28.65 12.46
C GLN A 802 27.28 -28.23 13.35
N LEU A 803 26.08 -28.76 13.02
CA LEU A 803 24.87 -28.58 13.79
C LEU A 803 24.74 -29.62 14.88
#